data_3797b5e3dc187d3c96d5e152e2be7fe9
#
_entry.id   3797b5e3dc187d3c96d5e152e2be7fe9
#
_cell.length_a   1.000
_cell.length_b   1.000
_cell.length_c   1.000
_cell.angle_alpha   90.00
_cell.angle_beta   90.00
_cell.angle_gamma   90.00
#
_symmetry.space_group_name_H-M   'P 1'
#
loop_
_entity.id
_entity.type
_entity.pdbx_description
1 polymer ?
#
loop_
_entity_poly.entity_id
_entity_poly.type
_entity_poly.pdbx_seq_one_letter_code
_entity_poly.pdbx_strand_id
1 'polypeptide(L)'
;MVESRPIDQLVAILYVQGIAFGLSWVLAYLVGHRLKRGHWLFSILFVAGIECAAAALLVALGGGAPSTLGWMFLAMVMAAVIATTEHWNAVGHSCFFSTLSLSVLFLGYITYVTATSHLGPVSLIFSLILFALQAFALLLLAASTYEILDVICRLRWLRVFQPALTSDYFPRISLHVPAYNEPPEMVKETLEALAKLHYPNFEVIVIDDNTTDESLWKPVEAHCEKLGFRFFHLENWPGFKSGALNFALRQTDPDAEIVGIVDSDYVVSPDWLRSCVGLFCNPSVAFVQSPQDYRDVSRDDRYAVACYNAYLYFFKVSMASRNEHNGIIFAGTMGLVRRRVLEGVGGWNEWCITEDAELSLRILEAGHEGCYVDRSFGRGLMPFNFEGLKKQRFRWAFGGMQIMRLHWKALVPWPTRKSTARGLTMAQKWDYLLGGLQWLNDPVTFGFTILLLLGSASLLIAHSLFIQPLAGAVLVVPFLFVFVGVSRFLWALRRRLSCSLREAASAFTILLSLTWVVTLACVLGLVKKRGVFLRTPKRRTGTDRWGLWRIVSQETALAGLCFATAFVLTIRLPYAPYAWLMVGLLLWQGVIYSSAVRASAWSGASESRLLHPEYMTSSRTTGRRFSSMVTDRRVAQWLLGGSAAAALIFFVAVRFAPEEELAFRTNPHQRPLLADELMRESPEAQVKAVIYLEARSALRGDAESAARLWAPDGVLRDANYTLADTADDRTWAGLDAIRERYRDEFRRRRYLKLAHTDASIVIEGSRASVVNDLRAEILTLGGIQRVYLSQGDRWTFRKGRDGWKIIELVVNRAPR
;
A
#
# COMPACT_ATOMS: atom_id res chain seq x y z
N MET A 1 -30.50 -30.92 9.99
CA MET A 1 -29.59 -29.96 9.34
C MET A 1 -29.39 -28.83 10.34
N VAL A 2 -28.22 -28.78 10.95
CA VAL A 2 -27.85 -27.65 11.83
C VAL A 2 -27.74 -26.42 10.95
N GLU A 3 -28.59 -25.42 11.14
CA GLU A 3 -28.46 -24.13 10.43
C GLU A 3 -27.07 -23.56 10.70
N SER A 4 -26.25 -23.51 9.66
CA SER A 4 -24.92 -22.89 9.76
C SER A 4 -25.10 -21.40 10.07
N ARG A 5 -24.44 -20.92 11.13
CA ARG A 5 -24.53 -19.49 11.51
C ARG A 5 -24.02 -18.60 10.39
N PRO A 6 -24.52 -17.37 10.24
CA PRO A 6 -24.12 -16.45 9.17
C PRO A 6 -22.60 -16.26 9.06
N ILE A 7 -21.88 -16.32 10.18
CA ILE A 7 -20.42 -16.17 10.19
C ILE A 7 -19.71 -17.40 9.59
N ASP A 8 -20.22 -18.62 9.82
CA ASP A 8 -19.61 -19.82 9.25
C ASP A 8 -19.69 -19.80 7.73
N GLN A 9 -20.80 -19.26 7.20
CA GLN A 9 -21.00 -19.03 5.77
C GLN A 9 -20.08 -17.95 5.21
N LEU A 10 -19.89 -16.83 5.93
CA LEU A 10 -18.96 -15.76 5.55
C LEU A 10 -17.52 -16.27 5.55
N VAL A 11 -17.13 -17.08 6.51
CA VAL A 11 -15.78 -17.67 6.57
C VAL A 11 -15.58 -18.68 5.45
N ALA A 12 -16.57 -19.53 5.14
CA ALA A 12 -16.47 -20.48 4.04
C ALA A 12 -16.28 -19.77 2.70
N ILE A 13 -17.09 -18.74 2.41
CA ILE A 13 -16.94 -17.99 1.14
C ILE A 13 -15.64 -17.18 1.09
N LEU A 14 -15.14 -16.67 2.22
CA LEU A 14 -13.85 -15.98 2.31
C LEU A 14 -12.69 -16.95 1.96
N TYR A 15 -12.76 -18.20 2.41
CA TYR A 15 -11.75 -19.21 2.07
C TYR A 15 -11.80 -19.60 0.60
N VAL A 16 -13.00 -19.79 0.03
CA VAL A 16 -13.14 -20.02 -1.43
C VAL A 16 -12.50 -18.88 -2.19
N GLN A 17 -12.80 -17.63 -1.83
CA GLN A 17 -12.23 -16.46 -2.49
C GLN A 17 -10.72 -16.33 -2.30
N GLY A 18 -10.18 -16.70 -1.14
CA GLY A 18 -8.72 -16.75 -0.93
C GLY A 18 -8.03 -17.75 -1.86
N ILE A 19 -8.61 -18.94 -2.04
CA ILE A 19 -8.11 -19.97 -2.97
C ILE A 19 -8.27 -19.51 -4.42
N ALA A 20 -9.47 -19.01 -4.80
CA ALA A 20 -9.75 -18.52 -6.15
C ALA A 20 -8.83 -17.34 -6.54
N PHE A 21 -8.56 -16.43 -5.60
CA PHE A 21 -7.60 -15.34 -5.77
C PHE A 21 -6.19 -15.87 -6.08
N GLY A 22 -5.70 -16.82 -5.29
CA GLY A 22 -4.40 -17.46 -5.55
C GLY A 22 -4.34 -18.15 -6.92
N LEU A 23 -5.35 -18.97 -7.27
CA LEU A 23 -5.43 -19.66 -8.55
C LEU A 23 -5.50 -18.69 -9.73
N SER A 24 -6.30 -17.64 -9.64
CA SER A 24 -6.43 -16.61 -10.69
C SER A 24 -5.11 -15.93 -10.99
N TRP A 25 -4.35 -15.52 -9.95
CA TRP A 25 -3.07 -14.87 -10.13
C TRP A 25 -1.97 -15.81 -10.63
N VAL A 26 -1.95 -17.07 -10.18
CA VAL A 26 -1.05 -18.08 -10.77
C VAL A 26 -1.32 -18.26 -12.26
N LEU A 27 -2.58 -18.39 -12.66
CA LEU A 27 -2.97 -18.47 -14.07
C LEU A 27 -2.59 -17.19 -14.85
N ALA A 28 -2.73 -16.00 -14.24
CA ALA A 28 -2.32 -14.76 -14.87
C ALA A 28 -0.82 -14.74 -15.18
N TYR A 29 0.01 -15.17 -14.25
CA TYR A 29 1.47 -15.20 -14.46
C TYR A 29 1.89 -16.21 -15.51
N LEU A 30 1.20 -17.35 -15.61
CA LEU A 30 1.51 -18.41 -16.57
C LEU A 30 1.00 -18.10 -17.98
N VAL A 31 -0.28 -17.72 -18.12
CA VAL A 31 -0.95 -17.65 -19.42
C VAL A 31 -1.72 -16.35 -19.71
N GLY A 32 -1.83 -15.44 -18.72
CA GLY A 32 -2.73 -14.28 -18.81
C GLY A 32 -2.55 -13.41 -20.07
N HIS A 33 -1.33 -13.23 -20.53
CA HIS A 33 -1.00 -12.44 -21.73
C HIS A 33 -1.21 -13.20 -23.06
N ARG A 34 -1.38 -14.53 -23.02
CA ARG A 34 -1.53 -15.39 -24.20
C ARG A 34 -2.98 -15.68 -24.53
N LEU A 35 -3.89 -15.55 -23.57
CA LEU A 35 -5.29 -15.86 -23.73
C LEU A 35 -5.98 -14.72 -24.48
N LYS A 36 -6.27 -14.92 -25.78
CA LYS A 36 -6.93 -13.94 -26.66
C LYS A 36 -8.44 -14.08 -26.72
N ARG A 37 -9.06 -14.82 -25.77
CA ARG A 37 -10.50 -15.01 -25.71
C ARG A 37 -11.10 -14.13 -24.61
N GLY A 38 -12.07 -13.29 -24.98
CA GLY A 38 -12.71 -12.32 -24.07
C GLY A 38 -14.22 -12.22 -24.26
N HIS A 39 -14.85 -13.19 -24.98
CA HIS A 39 -16.32 -13.22 -25.06
C HIS A 39 -16.90 -13.34 -23.64
N TRP A 40 -17.90 -12.53 -23.30
CA TRP A 40 -18.47 -12.44 -21.95
C TRP A 40 -18.90 -13.82 -21.39
N LEU A 41 -19.51 -14.67 -22.22
CA LEU A 41 -19.91 -16.02 -21.79
C LEU A 41 -18.70 -16.91 -21.44
N PHE A 42 -17.63 -16.83 -22.24
CA PHE A 42 -16.39 -17.56 -21.95
C PHE A 42 -15.77 -17.08 -20.64
N SER A 43 -15.81 -15.77 -20.37
CA SER A 43 -15.31 -15.21 -19.13
C SER A 43 -16.13 -15.66 -17.91
N ILE A 44 -17.47 -15.70 -18.02
CA ILE A 44 -18.34 -16.23 -16.97
C ILE A 44 -17.99 -17.70 -16.66
N LEU A 45 -17.91 -18.54 -17.69
CA LEU A 45 -17.59 -19.96 -17.54
C LEU A 45 -16.18 -20.17 -16.96
N PHE A 46 -15.23 -19.36 -17.38
CA PHE A 46 -13.85 -19.43 -16.87
C PHE A 46 -13.76 -19.05 -15.38
N VAL A 47 -14.38 -17.93 -14.98
CA VAL A 47 -14.43 -17.49 -13.58
C VAL A 47 -15.20 -18.51 -12.74
N ALA A 48 -16.38 -18.95 -13.17
CA ALA A 48 -17.16 -19.96 -12.49
C ALA A 48 -16.38 -21.28 -12.32
N GLY A 49 -15.62 -21.70 -13.32
CA GLY A 49 -14.74 -22.87 -13.23
C GLY A 49 -13.67 -22.75 -12.14
N ILE A 50 -13.04 -21.57 -12.00
CA ILE A 50 -12.07 -21.31 -10.93
C ILE A 50 -12.78 -21.33 -9.57
N GLU A 51 -13.94 -20.72 -9.44
CA GLU A 51 -14.73 -20.69 -8.21
C GLU A 51 -15.17 -22.09 -7.77
N CYS A 52 -15.64 -22.89 -8.73
CA CYS A 52 -16.00 -24.30 -8.47
C CYS A 52 -14.78 -25.14 -8.05
N ALA A 53 -13.63 -24.94 -8.71
CA ALA A 53 -12.39 -25.62 -8.34
C ALA A 53 -11.92 -25.22 -6.93
N ALA A 54 -12.01 -23.93 -6.58
CA ALA A 54 -11.68 -23.43 -5.25
C ALA A 54 -12.61 -24.01 -4.17
N ALA A 55 -13.92 -24.04 -4.44
CA ALA A 55 -14.91 -24.61 -3.54
C ALA A 55 -14.70 -26.13 -3.35
N ALA A 56 -14.46 -26.87 -4.45
CA ALA A 56 -14.16 -28.31 -4.39
C ALA A 56 -12.89 -28.60 -3.58
N LEU A 57 -11.84 -27.78 -3.74
CA LEU A 57 -10.61 -27.91 -2.96
C LEU A 57 -10.88 -27.62 -1.47
N LEU A 58 -11.67 -26.58 -1.14
CA LEU A 58 -12.03 -26.29 0.25
C LEU A 58 -12.78 -27.47 0.90
N VAL A 59 -13.76 -28.06 0.21
CA VAL A 59 -14.53 -29.20 0.69
C VAL A 59 -13.60 -30.42 0.86
N ALA A 60 -12.69 -30.68 -0.09
CA ALA A 60 -11.71 -31.76 0.02
C ALA A 60 -10.77 -31.61 1.24
N LEU A 61 -10.51 -30.36 1.66
CA LEU A 61 -9.76 -30.04 2.87
C LEU A 61 -10.61 -30.04 4.16
N GLY A 62 -11.87 -30.49 4.08
CA GLY A 62 -12.78 -30.58 5.23
C GLY A 62 -13.49 -29.27 5.59
N GLY A 63 -13.43 -28.25 4.71
CA GLY A 63 -14.17 -27.00 4.90
C GLY A 63 -15.65 -27.10 4.49
N GLY A 64 -16.45 -26.12 4.96
CA GLY A 64 -17.88 -26.00 4.62
C GLY A 64 -18.11 -25.44 3.23
N ALA A 65 -19.19 -25.83 2.56
CA ALA A 65 -19.61 -25.23 1.31
C ALA A 65 -20.23 -23.83 1.54
N PRO A 66 -20.00 -22.85 0.62
CA PRO A 66 -20.66 -21.55 0.68
C PRO A 66 -22.19 -21.66 0.54
N SER A 67 -22.89 -20.71 1.15
CA SER A 67 -24.36 -20.62 1.04
C SER A 67 -24.81 -20.10 -0.33
N THR A 68 -26.10 -20.31 -0.63
CA THR A 68 -26.72 -19.76 -1.86
C THR A 68 -26.58 -18.24 -1.92
N LEU A 69 -26.75 -17.51 -0.81
CA LEU A 69 -26.56 -16.06 -0.73
C LEU A 69 -25.13 -15.65 -1.07
N GLY A 70 -24.14 -16.42 -0.59
CA GLY A 70 -22.74 -16.20 -0.96
C GLY A 70 -22.50 -16.34 -2.45
N TRP A 71 -23.04 -17.36 -3.11
CA TRP A 71 -22.94 -17.53 -4.56
C TRP A 71 -23.67 -16.42 -5.34
N MET A 72 -24.83 -15.94 -4.84
CA MET A 72 -25.53 -14.81 -5.46
C MET A 72 -24.71 -13.52 -5.37
N PHE A 73 -24.09 -13.25 -4.24
CA PHE A 73 -23.16 -12.11 -4.08
C PHE A 73 -21.99 -12.18 -5.08
N LEU A 74 -21.35 -13.35 -5.20
CA LEU A 74 -20.25 -13.54 -6.16
C LEU A 74 -20.72 -13.36 -7.59
N ALA A 75 -21.89 -13.89 -7.96
CA ALA A 75 -22.45 -13.70 -9.28
C ALA A 75 -22.72 -12.22 -9.62
N MET A 76 -23.22 -11.45 -8.65
CA MET A 76 -23.44 -10.00 -8.81
C MET A 76 -22.12 -9.24 -9.03
N VAL A 77 -21.09 -9.52 -8.23
CA VAL A 77 -19.78 -8.89 -8.40
C VAL A 77 -19.15 -9.28 -9.74
N MET A 78 -19.27 -10.54 -10.15
CA MET A 78 -18.78 -11.03 -11.44
C MET A 78 -19.46 -10.31 -12.62
N ALA A 79 -20.79 -10.17 -12.56
CA ALA A 79 -21.54 -9.45 -13.60
C ALA A 79 -21.09 -7.98 -13.69
N ALA A 80 -20.91 -7.30 -12.56
CA ALA A 80 -20.43 -5.92 -12.52
C ALA A 80 -19.00 -5.79 -13.08
N VAL A 81 -18.09 -6.71 -12.75
CA VAL A 81 -16.71 -6.70 -13.28
C VAL A 81 -16.71 -6.90 -14.79
N ILE A 82 -17.44 -7.90 -15.31
CA ILE A 82 -17.48 -8.17 -16.76
C ILE A 82 -18.11 -6.99 -17.52
N ALA A 83 -19.17 -6.38 -16.99
CA ALA A 83 -19.83 -5.24 -17.62
C ALA A 83 -18.93 -3.98 -17.67
N THR A 84 -18.08 -3.78 -16.65
CA THR A 84 -17.18 -2.61 -16.60
C THR A 84 -15.84 -2.82 -17.30
N THR A 85 -15.46 -4.06 -17.61
CA THR A 85 -14.17 -4.43 -18.20
C THR A 85 -14.34 -5.33 -19.45
N GLU A 86 -15.36 -5.08 -20.26
CA GLU A 86 -15.74 -5.90 -21.42
C GLU A 86 -14.62 -6.14 -22.46
N HIS A 87 -13.63 -5.26 -22.47
CA HIS A 87 -12.50 -5.33 -23.39
C HIS A 87 -11.34 -6.21 -22.90
N TRP A 88 -11.50 -6.86 -21.74
CA TRP A 88 -10.47 -7.72 -21.16
C TRP A 88 -10.64 -9.19 -21.55
N ASN A 89 -9.57 -9.95 -21.37
CA ASN A 89 -9.65 -11.41 -21.47
C ASN A 89 -10.18 -12.04 -20.16
N ALA A 90 -10.56 -13.32 -20.22
CA ALA A 90 -11.14 -14.02 -19.09
C ALA A 90 -10.22 -14.09 -17.85
N VAL A 91 -8.90 -14.11 -18.03
CA VAL A 91 -7.94 -14.11 -16.92
C VAL A 91 -7.95 -12.76 -16.21
N GLY A 92 -8.00 -11.65 -16.96
CA GLY A 92 -8.16 -10.31 -16.39
C GLY A 92 -9.43 -10.19 -15.54
N HIS A 93 -10.56 -10.67 -16.08
CA HIS A 93 -11.83 -10.72 -15.34
C HIS A 93 -11.70 -11.52 -14.05
N SER A 94 -11.09 -12.73 -14.11
CA SER A 94 -10.92 -13.58 -12.91
C SER A 94 -10.05 -12.94 -11.83
N CYS A 95 -8.92 -12.34 -12.22
CA CYS A 95 -8.02 -11.67 -11.25
C CYS A 95 -8.69 -10.46 -10.59
N PHE A 96 -9.38 -9.63 -11.38
CA PHE A 96 -10.01 -8.43 -10.82
C PHE A 96 -11.23 -8.79 -9.96
N PHE A 97 -12.06 -9.71 -10.44
CA PHE A 97 -13.19 -10.24 -9.69
C PHE A 97 -12.76 -10.83 -8.33
N SER A 98 -11.77 -11.74 -8.33
CA SER A 98 -11.28 -12.34 -7.08
C SER A 98 -10.61 -11.34 -6.15
N THR A 99 -9.95 -10.30 -6.69
CA THR A 99 -9.38 -9.21 -5.89
C THR A 99 -10.47 -8.39 -5.20
N LEU A 100 -11.52 -8.00 -5.92
CA LEU A 100 -12.63 -7.22 -5.35
C LEU A 100 -13.45 -8.04 -4.35
N SER A 101 -13.86 -9.26 -4.71
CA SER A 101 -14.68 -10.11 -3.85
C SER A 101 -13.95 -10.49 -2.57
N LEU A 102 -12.66 -10.88 -2.64
CA LEU A 102 -11.86 -11.17 -1.46
C LEU A 102 -11.71 -9.91 -0.58
N SER A 103 -11.50 -8.73 -1.18
CA SER A 103 -11.38 -7.47 -0.42
C SER A 103 -12.67 -7.13 0.32
N VAL A 104 -13.82 -7.21 -0.34
CA VAL A 104 -15.12 -6.90 0.27
C VAL A 104 -15.46 -7.92 1.38
N LEU A 105 -15.26 -9.21 1.11
CA LEU A 105 -15.51 -10.25 2.10
C LEU A 105 -14.58 -10.17 3.31
N PHE A 106 -13.31 -9.81 3.09
CA PHE A 106 -12.36 -9.59 4.18
C PHE A 106 -12.76 -8.41 5.05
N LEU A 107 -13.15 -7.27 4.46
CA LEU A 107 -13.68 -6.12 5.20
C LEU A 107 -14.99 -6.46 5.91
N GLY A 108 -15.88 -7.22 5.27
CA GLY A 108 -17.11 -7.72 5.90
C GLY A 108 -16.84 -8.61 7.11
N TYR A 109 -15.84 -9.50 7.01
CA TYR A 109 -15.40 -10.34 8.13
C TYR A 109 -14.88 -9.48 9.29
N ILE A 110 -13.98 -8.52 9.02
CA ILE A 110 -13.45 -7.61 10.05
C ILE A 110 -14.57 -6.80 10.71
N THR A 111 -15.52 -6.29 9.91
CA THR A 111 -16.69 -5.55 10.43
C THR A 111 -17.52 -6.41 11.36
N TYR A 112 -17.88 -7.62 10.91
CA TYR A 112 -18.66 -8.54 11.70
C TYR A 112 -17.98 -8.88 13.02
N VAL A 113 -16.69 -9.25 12.94
CA VAL A 113 -15.92 -9.63 14.12
C VAL A 113 -15.77 -8.45 15.08
N THR A 114 -15.54 -7.23 14.58
CA THR A 114 -15.45 -6.02 15.41
C THR A 114 -16.80 -5.68 16.08
N ALA A 115 -17.91 -5.81 15.34
CA ALA A 115 -19.25 -5.49 15.84
C ALA A 115 -19.76 -6.51 16.88
N THR A 116 -19.37 -7.79 16.74
CA THR A 116 -19.80 -8.85 17.67
C THR A 116 -18.86 -9.04 18.87
N SER A 117 -17.66 -8.45 18.82
CA SER A 117 -16.74 -8.41 19.95
C SER A 117 -17.13 -7.24 20.85
N HIS A 118 -17.39 -7.50 22.11
CA HIS A 118 -17.66 -6.46 23.11
C HIS A 118 -16.37 -5.70 23.44
N LEU A 119 -15.94 -4.84 22.48
CA LEU A 119 -14.72 -4.04 22.61
C LEU A 119 -14.97 -2.84 23.52
N GLY A 120 -14.02 -2.55 24.41
CA GLY A 120 -14.00 -1.29 25.11
C GLY A 120 -13.69 -0.11 24.18
N PRO A 121 -13.97 1.14 24.61
CA PRO A 121 -13.84 2.34 23.76
C PRO A 121 -12.48 2.48 23.09
N VAL A 122 -11.39 2.23 23.81
CA VAL A 122 -10.01 2.32 23.27
C VAL A 122 -9.79 1.31 22.15
N SER A 123 -10.15 0.03 22.39
CA SER A 123 -10.00 -1.03 21.39
C SER A 123 -10.88 -0.78 20.17
N LEU A 124 -12.08 -0.24 20.37
CA LEU A 124 -12.99 0.10 19.27
C LEU A 124 -12.40 1.21 18.39
N ILE A 125 -11.88 2.29 18.99
CA ILE A 125 -11.24 3.40 18.22
C ILE A 125 -10.07 2.87 17.37
N PHE A 126 -9.17 2.08 17.96
CA PHE A 126 -8.04 1.53 17.21
C PHE A 126 -8.47 0.53 16.12
N SER A 127 -9.50 -0.28 16.39
CA SER A 127 -10.07 -1.19 15.39
C SER A 127 -10.70 -0.42 14.22
N LEU A 128 -11.38 0.69 14.48
CA LEU A 128 -11.93 1.58 13.44
C LEU A 128 -10.83 2.27 12.61
N ILE A 129 -9.76 2.74 13.26
CA ILE A 129 -8.60 3.31 12.55
C ILE A 129 -7.96 2.24 11.65
N LEU A 130 -7.71 1.04 12.18
CA LEU A 130 -7.15 -0.07 11.42
C LEU A 130 -8.06 -0.45 10.25
N PHE A 131 -9.38 -0.53 10.48
CA PHE A 131 -10.37 -0.79 9.44
C PHE A 131 -10.32 0.26 8.32
N ALA A 132 -10.28 1.55 8.67
CA ALA A 132 -10.19 2.64 7.70
C ALA A 132 -8.91 2.54 6.85
N LEU A 133 -7.75 2.26 7.49
CA LEU A 133 -6.49 2.07 6.77
C LEU A 133 -6.54 0.84 5.85
N GLN A 134 -7.13 -0.27 6.30
CA GLN A 134 -7.28 -1.49 5.49
C GLN A 134 -8.23 -1.26 4.31
N ALA A 135 -9.39 -0.64 4.53
CA ALA A 135 -10.35 -0.34 3.48
C ALA A 135 -9.71 0.55 2.40
N PHE A 136 -8.97 1.58 2.82
CA PHE A 136 -8.26 2.46 1.91
C PHE A 136 -7.13 1.74 1.16
N ALA A 137 -6.32 0.93 1.84
CA ALA A 137 -5.26 0.14 1.20
C ALA A 137 -5.83 -0.85 0.16
N LEU A 138 -6.97 -1.50 0.45
CA LEU A 138 -7.63 -2.41 -0.48
C LEU A 138 -8.25 -1.68 -1.68
N LEU A 139 -8.77 -0.46 -1.48
CA LEU A 139 -9.20 0.41 -2.59
C LEU A 139 -8.02 0.73 -3.52
N LEU A 140 -6.86 1.11 -2.96
CA LEU A 140 -5.65 1.39 -3.76
C LEU A 140 -5.10 0.12 -4.44
N LEU A 141 -5.19 -1.03 -3.77
CA LEU A 141 -4.85 -2.33 -4.36
C LEU A 141 -5.73 -2.63 -5.57
N ALA A 142 -7.05 -2.45 -5.46
CA ALA A 142 -8.00 -2.65 -6.54
C ALA A 142 -7.73 -1.69 -7.71
N ALA A 143 -7.52 -0.40 -7.44
CA ALA A 143 -7.22 0.62 -8.45
C ALA A 143 -5.95 0.30 -9.25
N SER A 144 -4.85 0.00 -8.56
CA SER A 144 -3.59 -0.35 -9.23
C SER A 144 -3.64 -1.74 -9.90
N THR A 145 -4.48 -2.65 -9.41
CA THR A 145 -4.77 -3.93 -10.08
C THR A 145 -5.51 -3.67 -11.39
N TYR A 146 -6.51 -2.78 -11.38
CA TYR A 146 -7.24 -2.38 -12.59
C TYR A 146 -6.27 -1.85 -13.66
N GLU A 147 -5.43 -0.84 -13.36
CA GLU A 147 -4.47 -0.27 -14.31
C GLU A 147 -3.54 -1.34 -14.93
N ILE A 148 -3.02 -2.27 -14.11
CA ILE A 148 -2.13 -3.34 -14.58
C ILE A 148 -2.87 -4.32 -15.51
N LEU A 149 -4.04 -4.79 -15.10
CA LEU A 149 -4.82 -5.75 -15.88
C LEU A 149 -5.38 -5.10 -17.14
N ASP A 150 -5.77 -3.83 -17.07
CA ASP A 150 -6.25 -3.06 -18.22
C ASP A 150 -5.21 -2.99 -19.34
N VAL A 151 -3.94 -2.92 -19.03
CA VAL A 151 -2.87 -2.86 -20.00
C VAL A 151 -2.41 -4.25 -20.46
N ILE A 152 -2.41 -5.25 -19.60
CA ILE A 152 -1.87 -6.60 -19.93
C ILE A 152 -2.94 -7.54 -20.49
N CYS A 153 -4.16 -7.43 -19.99
CA CYS A 153 -5.26 -8.33 -20.34
C CYS A 153 -6.26 -7.72 -21.34
N ARG A 154 -6.08 -6.47 -21.75
CA ARG A 154 -6.92 -5.80 -22.74
C ARG A 154 -6.72 -6.42 -24.11
N LEU A 155 -7.83 -6.77 -24.76
CA LEU A 155 -7.88 -7.38 -26.10
C LEU A 155 -8.10 -6.34 -27.20
N ARG A 156 -8.83 -5.28 -26.91
CA ARG A 156 -9.20 -4.23 -27.86
C ARG A 156 -8.91 -2.86 -27.28
N TRP A 157 -8.06 -2.15 -27.98
CA TRP A 157 -7.73 -0.75 -27.67
C TRP A 157 -8.62 0.15 -28.53
N LEU A 158 -9.26 1.14 -27.92
CA LEU A 158 -10.19 2.06 -28.57
C LEU A 158 -9.50 3.38 -28.96
N ARG A 159 -8.53 3.83 -28.14
CA ARG A 159 -7.81 5.10 -28.34
C ARG A 159 -6.34 4.82 -28.60
N VAL A 160 -6.03 4.36 -29.83
CA VAL A 160 -4.65 4.15 -30.27
C VAL A 160 -4.23 5.30 -31.15
N PHE A 161 -3.35 6.14 -30.65
CA PHE A 161 -2.77 7.25 -31.41
C PHE A 161 -1.39 6.85 -31.90
N GLN A 162 -1.29 6.66 -33.22
CA GLN A 162 0.00 6.37 -33.84
C GLN A 162 0.59 7.63 -34.47
N PRO A 163 1.93 7.78 -34.45
CA PRO A 163 2.60 8.85 -35.18
C PRO A 163 2.21 8.76 -36.66
N ALA A 164 1.65 9.83 -37.21
CA ALA A 164 1.31 9.92 -38.62
C ALA A 164 2.11 11.06 -39.23
N LEU A 165 2.93 10.74 -40.23
CA LEU A 165 3.57 11.75 -41.09
C LEU A 165 2.50 12.30 -42.03
N THR A 166 1.69 13.21 -41.57
CA THR A 166 0.60 13.82 -42.35
C THR A 166 1.14 14.87 -43.28
N SER A 167 0.53 14.94 -44.45
CA SER A 167 1.05 15.58 -45.63
C SER A 167 1.00 17.10 -45.62
N ASP A 168 -0.10 17.76 -45.20
CA ASP A 168 -0.37 19.16 -45.58
C ASP A 168 -0.78 20.09 -44.41
N TYR A 169 -0.72 19.64 -43.16
CA TYR A 169 -1.05 20.45 -42.00
C TYR A 169 0.19 20.83 -41.20
N PHE A 170 0.65 22.07 -41.35
CA PHE A 170 1.84 22.62 -40.69
C PHE A 170 1.53 23.90 -39.93
N PRO A 171 0.70 23.85 -38.90
CA PRO A 171 0.42 25.04 -38.07
C PRO A 171 1.68 25.60 -37.48
N ARG A 172 1.71 26.90 -37.19
CA ARG A 172 2.84 27.48 -36.48
C ARG A 172 2.90 27.01 -35.05
N ILE A 173 4.09 26.55 -34.60
CA ILE A 173 4.35 26.00 -33.27
C ILE A 173 5.34 26.89 -32.54
N SER A 174 5.05 27.27 -31.31
CA SER A 174 6.00 27.92 -30.41
C SER A 174 6.51 26.92 -29.37
N LEU A 175 7.84 26.69 -29.38
CA LEU A 175 8.51 25.78 -28.42
C LEU A 175 9.07 26.58 -27.26
N HIS A 176 8.62 26.30 -26.05
CA HIS A 176 9.08 26.96 -24.83
C HIS A 176 10.09 26.08 -24.09
N VAL A 177 11.29 26.65 -23.84
CA VAL A 177 12.41 25.98 -23.15
C VAL A 177 12.72 26.74 -21.85
N PRO A 178 12.10 26.39 -20.71
CA PRO A 178 12.42 26.99 -19.43
C PRO A 178 13.75 26.44 -18.90
N ALA A 179 14.64 27.31 -18.42
CA ALA A 179 15.92 26.97 -17.81
C ALA A 179 16.08 27.72 -16.48
N TYR A 180 16.75 27.10 -15.51
CA TYR A 180 17.08 27.71 -14.22
C TYR A 180 18.36 27.13 -13.64
N ASN A 181 19.41 27.92 -13.54
CA ASN A 181 20.70 27.49 -13.00
C ASN A 181 21.26 26.22 -13.70
N GLU A 182 21.02 26.03 -14.99
CA GLU A 182 21.44 24.85 -15.74
C GLU A 182 22.85 24.98 -16.32
N PRO A 183 23.61 23.87 -16.47
CA PRO A 183 24.90 23.89 -17.20
C PRO A 183 24.70 24.34 -18.64
N PRO A 184 25.47 25.33 -19.14
CA PRO A 184 25.28 25.86 -20.48
C PRO A 184 25.37 24.80 -21.59
N GLU A 185 26.33 23.87 -21.47
CA GLU A 185 26.55 22.83 -22.48
C GLU A 185 25.35 21.89 -22.64
N MET A 186 24.68 21.59 -21.53
CA MET A 186 23.46 20.78 -21.55
C MET A 186 22.31 21.48 -22.25
N VAL A 187 22.12 22.79 -21.99
CA VAL A 187 21.09 23.60 -22.65
C VAL A 187 21.39 23.74 -24.13
N LYS A 188 22.65 24.01 -24.52
CA LYS A 188 23.07 24.09 -25.91
C LYS A 188 22.77 22.80 -26.67
N GLU A 189 23.02 21.63 -26.07
CA GLU A 189 22.71 20.33 -26.66
C GLU A 189 21.21 20.16 -26.97
N THR A 190 20.34 20.65 -26.06
CA THR A 190 18.88 20.72 -26.28
C THR A 190 18.55 21.65 -27.46
N LEU A 191 19.14 22.85 -27.51
CA LEU A 191 18.88 23.83 -28.57
C LEU A 191 19.35 23.33 -29.94
N GLU A 192 20.52 22.67 -30.02
CA GLU A 192 21.00 22.04 -31.24
C GLU A 192 20.11 20.91 -31.75
N ALA A 193 19.47 20.14 -30.81
CA ALA A 193 18.49 19.14 -31.20
C ALA A 193 17.21 19.79 -31.74
N LEU A 194 16.77 20.91 -31.16
CA LEU A 194 15.61 21.68 -31.65
C LEU A 194 15.89 22.30 -33.03
N ALA A 195 17.11 22.79 -33.29
CA ALA A 195 17.48 23.33 -34.59
C ALA A 195 17.45 22.27 -35.72
N LYS A 196 17.51 20.95 -35.36
CA LYS A 196 17.48 19.85 -36.33
C LYS A 196 16.05 19.29 -36.56
N LEU A 197 15.00 19.93 -36.05
CA LEU A 197 13.63 19.50 -36.25
C LEU A 197 13.22 19.57 -37.74
N HIS A 198 12.66 18.48 -38.27
CA HIS A 198 12.12 18.41 -39.63
C HIS A 198 10.69 19.00 -39.67
N TYR A 199 10.59 20.29 -39.33
CA TYR A 199 9.30 21.01 -39.30
C TYR A 199 9.51 22.44 -39.80
N PRO A 200 8.72 22.89 -40.79
CA PRO A 200 9.05 24.17 -41.50
C PRO A 200 8.58 25.42 -40.72
N ASN A 201 7.63 25.30 -39.81
CA ASN A 201 6.88 26.45 -39.23
C ASN A 201 6.88 26.46 -37.70
N PHE A 202 8.03 26.80 -37.10
CA PHE A 202 8.14 26.90 -35.65
C PHE A 202 9.06 28.02 -35.20
N GLU A 203 8.90 28.43 -33.95
CA GLU A 203 9.82 29.28 -33.21
C GLU A 203 10.31 28.58 -31.95
N VAL A 204 11.43 29.00 -31.39
CA VAL A 204 11.92 28.56 -30.07
C VAL A 204 12.09 29.79 -29.18
N ILE A 205 11.49 29.74 -28.00
CA ILE A 205 11.61 30.76 -26.95
C ILE A 205 12.29 30.09 -25.75
N VAL A 206 13.49 30.57 -25.46
CA VAL A 206 14.27 30.11 -24.27
C VAL A 206 14.07 31.14 -23.16
N ILE A 207 13.72 30.65 -21.98
CA ILE A 207 13.44 31.49 -20.81
C ILE A 207 14.34 31.08 -19.67
N ASP A 208 15.31 31.89 -19.34
CA ASP A 208 16.11 31.70 -18.13
C ASP A 208 15.42 32.36 -16.95
N ASP A 209 15.05 31.53 -15.97
CA ASP A 209 14.23 31.93 -14.82
C ASP A 209 15.10 32.22 -13.59
N ASN A 210 15.44 33.48 -13.38
CA ASN A 210 16.12 33.93 -12.15
C ASN A 210 17.54 33.31 -11.93
N THR A 211 18.30 32.98 -12.96
CA THR A 211 19.69 32.55 -12.81
C THR A 211 20.58 33.74 -12.50
N THR A 212 21.18 33.78 -11.33
CA THR A 212 22.05 34.89 -10.90
C THR A 212 23.50 34.81 -11.42
N ASP A 213 23.94 33.61 -11.79
CA ASP A 213 25.30 33.37 -12.30
C ASP A 213 25.35 33.58 -13.82
N GLU A 214 25.95 34.73 -14.26
CA GLU A 214 26.08 35.07 -15.65
C GLU A 214 26.84 34.03 -16.49
N SER A 215 27.75 33.30 -15.86
CA SER A 215 28.51 32.23 -16.56
C SER A 215 27.62 31.06 -16.99
N LEU A 216 26.39 30.96 -16.50
CA LEU A 216 25.44 29.91 -16.84
C LEU A 216 24.50 30.34 -17.97
N TRP A 217 23.99 31.57 -17.97
CA TRP A 217 22.97 31.99 -18.93
C TRP A 217 23.53 32.77 -20.14
N LYS A 218 24.58 33.63 -19.99
CA LYS A 218 25.17 34.36 -21.13
C LYS A 218 25.67 33.46 -22.26
N PRO A 219 26.35 32.32 -21.98
CA PRO A 219 26.73 31.38 -23.05
C PRO A 219 25.55 30.76 -23.78
N VAL A 220 24.39 30.64 -23.13
CA VAL A 220 23.14 30.14 -23.73
C VAL A 220 22.50 31.23 -24.61
N GLU A 221 22.45 32.48 -24.13
CA GLU A 221 21.98 33.66 -24.89
C GLU A 221 22.75 33.77 -26.23
N ALA A 222 24.09 33.82 -26.18
CA ALA A 222 24.93 33.91 -27.36
C ALA A 222 24.74 32.70 -28.30
N HIS A 223 24.38 31.53 -27.77
CA HIS A 223 24.08 30.37 -28.61
C HIS A 223 22.69 30.47 -29.27
N CYS A 224 21.70 31.02 -28.56
CA CYS A 224 20.38 31.31 -29.13
C CYS A 224 20.46 32.30 -30.29
N GLU A 225 21.24 33.36 -30.16
CA GLU A 225 21.49 34.32 -31.26
C GLU A 225 22.04 33.65 -32.53
N LYS A 226 23.00 32.71 -32.38
CA LYS A 226 23.59 31.97 -33.52
C LYS A 226 22.56 31.06 -34.21
N LEU A 227 21.60 30.53 -33.46
CA LEU A 227 20.55 29.64 -33.98
C LEU A 227 19.30 30.39 -34.46
N GLY A 228 19.23 31.72 -34.25
CA GLY A 228 18.06 32.52 -34.54
C GLY A 228 16.87 32.27 -33.55
N PHE A 229 17.18 31.80 -32.36
CA PHE A 229 16.18 31.54 -31.32
C PHE A 229 16.04 32.76 -30.42
N ARG A 230 14.83 32.96 -29.87
CA ARG A 230 14.55 34.07 -28.94
C ARG A 230 14.97 33.67 -27.54
N PHE A 231 15.70 34.52 -26.85
CA PHE A 231 16.16 34.32 -25.47
C PHE A 231 15.67 35.43 -24.56
N PHE A 232 15.20 35.10 -23.36
CA PHE A 232 14.79 36.03 -22.33
C PHE A 232 15.38 35.61 -20.98
N HIS A 233 16.11 36.55 -20.36
CA HIS A 233 16.56 36.40 -18.96
C HIS A 233 15.63 37.14 -18.05
N LEU A 234 15.03 36.46 -17.05
CA LEU A 234 14.11 37.01 -16.08
C LEU A 234 14.82 37.21 -14.73
N GLU A 235 14.70 38.40 -14.17
CA GLU A 235 15.21 38.68 -12.82
C GLU A 235 14.10 38.91 -11.83
N ASN A 236 14.18 38.30 -10.65
CA ASN A 236 13.19 38.38 -9.57
C ASN A 236 11.75 38.06 -10.03
N TRP A 237 11.63 37.20 -11.05
CA TRP A 237 10.34 36.83 -11.62
C TRP A 237 9.62 35.81 -10.72
N PRO A 238 8.31 36.03 -10.39
CA PRO A 238 7.56 35.10 -9.55
C PRO A 238 7.06 33.87 -10.31
N GLY A 239 6.65 32.82 -9.57
CA GLY A 239 5.91 31.69 -10.13
C GLY A 239 6.78 30.52 -10.60
N PHE A 240 8.10 30.56 -10.45
CA PHE A 240 9.02 29.50 -10.89
C PHE A 240 8.81 29.12 -12.37
N LYS A 241 8.90 27.81 -12.70
CA LYS A 241 8.71 27.32 -14.08
C LYS A 241 7.37 27.79 -14.67
N SER A 242 6.29 27.79 -13.89
CA SER A 242 4.95 28.25 -14.34
C SER A 242 4.96 29.73 -14.72
N GLY A 243 5.63 30.56 -13.92
CA GLY A 243 5.77 32.00 -14.20
C GLY A 243 6.58 32.25 -15.48
N ALA A 244 7.67 31.53 -15.68
CA ALA A 244 8.50 31.58 -16.89
C ALA A 244 7.69 31.11 -18.12
N LEU A 245 6.92 30.04 -18.02
CA LEU A 245 6.05 29.56 -19.11
C LEU A 245 4.91 30.54 -19.43
N ASN A 246 4.32 31.20 -18.43
CA ASN A 246 3.33 32.25 -18.66
C ASN A 246 3.95 33.50 -19.31
N PHE A 247 5.19 33.81 -18.97
CA PHE A 247 5.94 34.85 -19.68
C PHE A 247 6.14 34.45 -21.15
N ALA A 248 6.64 33.24 -21.43
CA ALA A 248 6.84 32.74 -22.79
C ALA A 248 5.53 32.75 -23.60
N LEU A 249 4.40 32.39 -22.97
CA LEU A 249 3.08 32.41 -23.62
C LEU A 249 2.68 33.82 -24.09
N ARG A 250 3.02 34.85 -23.32
CA ARG A 250 2.81 36.27 -23.74
C ARG A 250 3.73 36.71 -24.85
N GLN A 251 4.91 36.10 -24.97
CA GLN A 251 5.89 36.39 -26.01
C GLN A 251 5.72 35.53 -27.27
N THR A 252 4.81 34.53 -27.21
CA THR A 252 4.50 33.62 -28.31
C THR A 252 3.99 34.36 -29.52
N ASP A 253 4.53 33.99 -30.70
CA ASP A 253 4.11 34.55 -31.98
C ASP A 253 2.60 34.51 -32.13
N PRO A 254 1.93 35.63 -32.53
CA PRO A 254 0.47 35.68 -32.67
C PRO A 254 -0.11 34.59 -33.56
N ASP A 255 0.61 34.15 -34.59
CA ASP A 255 0.20 33.11 -35.53
C ASP A 255 0.39 31.68 -35.00
N ALA A 256 1.04 31.52 -33.85
CA ALA A 256 1.27 30.20 -33.28
C ALA A 256 -0.05 29.59 -32.75
N GLU A 257 -0.44 28.46 -33.33
CA GLU A 257 -1.65 27.69 -32.94
C GLU A 257 -1.37 26.67 -31.81
N ILE A 258 -0.12 26.21 -31.70
CA ILE A 258 0.30 25.14 -30.79
C ILE A 258 1.51 25.64 -29.99
N VAL A 259 1.52 25.34 -28.70
CA VAL A 259 2.64 25.55 -27.78
C VAL A 259 3.22 24.18 -27.41
N GLY A 260 4.53 24.02 -27.56
CA GLY A 260 5.25 22.82 -27.13
C GLY A 260 6.17 23.14 -25.95
N ILE A 261 6.29 22.23 -25.00
CA ILE A 261 7.17 22.38 -23.84
C ILE A 261 8.31 21.38 -23.94
N VAL A 262 9.54 21.88 -23.81
CA VAL A 262 10.76 21.07 -23.81
C VAL A 262 11.62 21.47 -22.61
N ASP A 263 11.88 20.54 -21.70
CA ASP A 263 12.82 20.80 -20.61
C ASP A 263 14.24 20.97 -21.15
N SER A 264 15.03 21.82 -20.50
CA SER A 264 16.38 22.27 -20.93
C SER A 264 17.47 21.17 -21.04
N ASP A 265 17.13 19.92 -20.71
CA ASP A 265 18.01 18.76 -20.76
C ASP A 265 17.58 17.69 -21.78
N TYR A 266 16.57 17.99 -22.61
CA TYR A 266 16.00 17.03 -23.57
C TYR A 266 16.65 17.14 -24.94
N VAL A 267 17.10 16.01 -25.48
CA VAL A 267 17.49 15.84 -26.89
C VAL A 267 16.27 15.24 -27.60
N VAL A 268 15.68 16.05 -28.49
CA VAL A 268 14.46 15.69 -29.21
C VAL A 268 14.77 15.00 -30.53
N SER A 269 13.86 14.11 -30.97
CA SER A 269 13.92 13.50 -32.30
C SER A 269 13.51 14.51 -33.37
N PRO A 270 14.22 14.57 -34.51
CA PRO A 270 13.89 15.48 -35.61
C PRO A 270 12.43 15.36 -36.13
N ASP A 271 11.84 14.18 -36.03
CA ASP A 271 10.48 13.91 -36.51
C ASP A 271 9.36 14.14 -35.48
N TRP A 272 9.68 14.64 -34.26
CA TRP A 272 8.71 14.79 -33.17
C TRP A 272 7.50 15.60 -33.59
N LEU A 273 7.66 16.85 -33.99
CA LEU A 273 6.57 17.75 -34.34
C LEU A 273 5.72 17.16 -35.48
N ARG A 274 6.40 16.73 -36.55
CA ARG A 274 5.77 16.18 -37.74
C ARG A 274 4.94 14.93 -37.44
N SER A 275 5.38 14.11 -36.47
CA SER A 275 4.70 12.89 -36.05
C SER A 275 3.45 13.14 -35.20
N CYS A 276 3.39 14.29 -34.50
CA CYS A 276 2.34 14.57 -33.51
C CYS A 276 1.30 15.60 -33.97
N VAL A 277 1.72 16.55 -34.84
CA VAL A 277 0.89 17.70 -35.24
C VAL A 277 -0.43 17.30 -35.91
N GLY A 278 -0.44 16.23 -36.69
CA GLY A 278 -1.65 15.74 -37.38
C GLY A 278 -2.81 15.37 -36.46
N LEU A 279 -2.55 15.06 -35.19
CA LEU A 279 -3.59 14.78 -34.22
C LEU A 279 -4.43 16.03 -33.88
N PHE A 280 -3.87 17.23 -34.08
CA PHE A 280 -4.59 18.49 -33.90
C PHE A 280 -5.53 18.85 -35.05
N CYS A 281 -5.58 18.07 -36.15
CA CYS A 281 -6.64 18.21 -37.16
C CYS A 281 -8.04 17.98 -36.54
N ASN A 282 -8.12 17.15 -35.49
CA ASN A 282 -9.33 17.05 -34.70
C ASN A 282 -9.43 18.24 -33.72
N PRO A 283 -10.45 19.12 -33.86
CA PRO A 283 -10.59 20.32 -33.03
C PRO A 283 -10.89 20.00 -31.54
N SER A 284 -11.35 18.80 -31.19
CA SER A 284 -11.55 18.36 -29.80
C SER A 284 -10.22 18.11 -29.07
N VAL A 285 -9.14 17.77 -29.82
CA VAL A 285 -7.82 17.50 -29.25
C VAL A 285 -7.17 18.80 -28.82
N ALA A 286 -7.00 18.95 -27.53
CA ALA A 286 -6.34 20.10 -26.91
C ALA A 286 -4.89 19.88 -26.61
N PHE A 287 -4.46 18.67 -26.28
CA PHE A 287 -3.06 18.37 -26.05
C PHE A 287 -2.67 16.97 -26.49
N VAL A 288 -1.39 16.82 -26.84
CA VAL A 288 -0.76 15.56 -27.21
C VAL A 288 0.44 15.36 -26.30
N GLN A 289 0.54 14.19 -25.66
CA GLN A 289 1.64 13.83 -24.77
C GLN A 289 2.35 12.58 -25.27
N SER A 290 3.68 12.59 -25.28
CA SER A 290 4.52 11.41 -25.46
C SER A 290 5.27 11.05 -24.17
N PRO A 291 5.75 9.80 -24.00
CA PRO A 291 6.47 9.38 -22.81
C PRO A 291 7.73 10.23 -22.60
N GLN A 292 8.02 10.53 -21.33
CA GLN A 292 9.37 10.95 -20.95
C GLN A 292 10.30 9.73 -21.05
N ASP A 293 11.48 9.95 -21.62
CA ASP A 293 12.52 8.94 -21.78
C ASP A 293 13.89 9.55 -21.39
N TYR A 294 14.90 8.71 -21.19
CA TYR A 294 16.18 9.13 -20.63
C TYR A 294 17.35 8.57 -21.43
N ARG A 295 18.43 9.35 -21.57
CA ARG A 295 19.60 9.04 -22.40
C ARG A 295 20.84 8.59 -21.62
N ASP A 296 20.89 8.87 -20.32
CA ASP A 296 22.03 8.60 -19.43
C ASP A 296 21.94 7.25 -18.71
N VAL A 297 21.19 6.29 -19.28
CA VAL A 297 20.99 4.96 -18.68
C VAL A 297 21.97 3.96 -19.26
N SER A 298 23.05 3.65 -18.54
CA SER A 298 23.94 2.53 -18.86
C SER A 298 23.36 1.23 -18.28
N ARG A 299 23.41 0.14 -19.05
CA ARG A 299 22.96 -1.20 -18.60
C ARG A 299 23.75 -1.74 -17.41
N ASP A 300 25.00 -1.29 -17.25
CA ASP A 300 25.89 -1.68 -16.15
C ASP A 300 25.64 -0.87 -14.87
N ASP A 301 24.86 0.20 -14.96
CA ASP A 301 24.48 1.02 -13.81
C ASP A 301 23.15 0.56 -13.24
N ARG A 302 23.22 -0.21 -12.15
CA ARG A 302 22.03 -0.74 -11.47
C ARG A 302 21.10 0.35 -10.96
N TYR A 303 21.64 1.47 -10.44
CA TYR A 303 20.81 2.58 -9.97
C TYR A 303 20.05 3.23 -11.11
N ALA A 304 20.74 3.58 -12.20
CA ALA A 304 20.13 4.18 -13.38
C ALA A 304 19.05 3.28 -13.99
N VAL A 305 19.34 1.99 -14.19
CA VAL A 305 18.38 1.00 -14.73
C VAL A 305 17.17 0.85 -13.82
N ALA A 306 17.37 0.80 -12.48
CA ALA A 306 16.28 0.67 -11.54
C ALA A 306 15.38 1.91 -11.52
N CYS A 307 15.94 3.11 -11.54
CA CYS A 307 15.20 4.36 -11.65
C CYS A 307 14.44 4.43 -12.99
N TYR A 308 15.08 4.13 -14.08
CA TYR A 308 14.49 4.12 -15.42
C TYR A 308 13.25 3.24 -15.50
N ASN A 309 13.34 1.98 -15.06
CA ASN A 309 12.20 1.07 -15.06
C ASN A 309 11.07 1.54 -14.12
N ALA A 310 11.40 2.15 -12.97
CA ALA A 310 10.42 2.73 -12.07
C ALA A 310 9.68 3.93 -12.68
N TYR A 311 10.35 4.75 -13.50
CA TYR A 311 9.74 5.85 -14.26
C TYR A 311 8.85 5.34 -15.39
N LEU A 312 9.36 4.40 -16.18
CA LEU A 312 8.64 3.88 -17.33
C LEU A 312 7.32 3.19 -16.94
N TYR A 313 7.20 2.67 -15.72
CA TYR A 313 5.94 2.09 -15.22
C TYR A 313 4.78 3.08 -15.40
N PHE A 314 4.95 4.33 -14.98
CA PHE A 314 3.91 5.35 -15.12
C PHE A 314 3.48 5.55 -16.58
N PHE A 315 4.43 5.72 -17.49
CA PHE A 315 4.12 5.97 -18.91
C PHE A 315 3.57 4.74 -19.62
N LYS A 316 4.13 3.56 -19.35
CA LYS A 316 3.79 2.32 -20.09
C LYS A 316 2.59 1.56 -19.49
N VAL A 317 2.19 1.86 -18.25
CA VAL A 317 1.05 1.22 -17.58
C VAL A 317 -0.02 2.26 -17.28
N SER A 318 0.23 3.21 -16.37
CA SER A 318 -0.82 4.13 -15.92
C SER A 318 -1.31 5.06 -17.04
N MET A 319 -0.41 5.71 -17.80
CA MET A 319 -0.80 6.58 -18.91
C MET A 319 -1.49 5.83 -20.05
N ALA A 320 -1.03 4.60 -20.34
CA ALA A 320 -1.64 3.76 -21.36
C ALA A 320 -3.08 3.37 -21.00
N SER A 321 -3.35 2.98 -19.74
CA SER A 321 -4.71 2.68 -19.26
C SER A 321 -5.61 3.93 -19.30
N ARG A 322 -5.14 5.05 -18.75
CA ARG A 322 -5.89 6.31 -18.69
C ARG A 322 -6.22 6.90 -20.05
N ASN A 323 -5.38 6.65 -21.05
CA ASN A 323 -5.66 7.11 -22.41
C ASN A 323 -6.99 6.57 -22.95
N GLU A 324 -7.37 5.35 -22.58
CA GLU A 324 -8.64 4.75 -23.01
C GLU A 324 -9.88 5.52 -22.55
N HIS A 325 -9.77 6.23 -21.41
CA HIS A 325 -10.84 7.03 -20.82
C HIS A 325 -10.67 8.54 -21.04
N ASN A 326 -9.70 8.95 -21.88
CA ASN A 326 -9.33 10.36 -22.00
C ASN A 326 -8.95 11.00 -20.64
N GLY A 327 -8.30 10.22 -19.76
CA GLY A 327 -7.89 10.63 -18.41
C GLY A 327 -6.37 10.87 -18.26
N ILE A 328 -5.65 11.07 -19.36
CA ILE A 328 -4.19 11.26 -19.36
C ILE A 328 -3.76 12.57 -18.71
N ILE A 329 -2.51 12.59 -18.27
CA ILE A 329 -1.89 13.74 -17.62
C ILE A 329 -0.88 14.37 -18.60
N PHE A 330 -0.88 15.70 -18.70
CA PHE A 330 0.21 16.45 -19.35
C PHE A 330 1.46 16.38 -18.45
N ALA A 331 2.57 15.92 -18.96
CA ALA A 331 3.75 15.57 -18.14
C ALA A 331 4.87 16.63 -18.16
N GLY A 332 4.59 17.86 -18.60
CA GLY A 332 5.45 19.02 -18.47
C GLY A 332 6.63 19.12 -19.43
N THR A 333 6.89 18.08 -20.25
CA THR A 333 7.86 18.07 -21.35
C THR A 333 7.43 17.06 -22.42
N MET A 334 7.94 17.20 -23.64
CA MET A 334 7.55 16.36 -24.78
C MET A 334 6.04 16.34 -25.03
N GLY A 335 5.37 17.43 -24.66
CA GLY A 335 3.94 17.66 -24.82
C GLY A 335 3.69 18.88 -25.70
N LEU A 336 2.62 18.80 -26.50
CA LEU A 336 2.11 19.87 -27.34
C LEU A 336 0.70 20.23 -26.84
N VAL A 337 0.37 21.51 -26.76
CA VAL A 337 -0.94 21.98 -26.30
C VAL A 337 -1.47 23.05 -27.26
N ARG A 338 -2.76 23.01 -27.60
CA ARG A 338 -3.43 23.99 -28.43
C ARG A 338 -3.48 25.33 -27.68
N ARG A 339 -2.84 26.39 -28.25
CA ARG A 339 -2.68 27.71 -27.62
C ARG A 339 -3.99 28.30 -27.14
N ARG A 340 -5.02 28.34 -28.02
CA ARG A 340 -6.34 28.91 -27.66
C ARG A 340 -6.98 28.22 -26.44
N VAL A 341 -6.74 26.91 -26.26
CA VAL A 341 -7.25 26.16 -25.10
C VAL A 341 -6.43 26.48 -23.87
N LEU A 342 -5.09 26.52 -23.98
CA LEU A 342 -4.19 26.89 -22.89
C LEU A 342 -4.55 28.28 -22.33
N GLU A 343 -4.73 29.28 -23.22
CA GLU A 343 -5.15 30.62 -22.84
C GLU A 343 -6.56 30.63 -22.25
N GLY A 344 -7.49 29.88 -22.87
CA GLY A 344 -8.90 29.81 -22.46
C GLY A 344 -9.10 29.20 -21.06
N VAL A 345 -8.20 28.31 -20.61
CA VAL A 345 -8.23 27.77 -19.24
C VAL A 345 -7.38 28.60 -18.25
N GLY A 346 -6.81 29.74 -18.68
CA GLY A 346 -6.09 30.69 -17.84
C GLY A 346 -4.57 30.46 -17.74
N GLY A 347 -3.95 29.77 -18.70
CA GLY A 347 -2.51 29.52 -18.73
C GLY A 347 -2.02 28.53 -17.67
N TRP A 348 -0.76 28.67 -17.28
CA TRP A 348 -0.09 27.82 -16.29
C TRP A 348 -0.37 28.33 -14.87
N ASN A 349 -0.69 27.42 -13.95
CA ASN A 349 -1.04 27.79 -12.58
C ASN A 349 0.22 27.95 -11.71
N GLU A 350 0.50 29.16 -11.24
CA GLU A 350 1.75 29.52 -10.54
C GLU A 350 1.78 29.09 -9.06
N TRP A 351 0.63 28.69 -8.50
CA TRP A 351 0.57 28.21 -7.12
C TRP A 351 0.77 26.67 -7.01
N CYS A 352 0.63 25.94 -8.11
CA CYS A 352 0.79 24.48 -8.13
C CYS A 352 2.22 24.10 -8.55
N ILE A 353 2.85 23.20 -7.78
CA ILE A 353 4.23 22.76 -8.12
C ILE A 353 4.25 21.78 -9.31
N THR A 354 3.12 21.14 -9.60
CA THR A 354 2.89 20.28 -10.76
C THR A 354 1.87 20.93 -11.65
N GLU A 355 2.26 22.06 -12.22
CA GLU A 355 1.45 22.90 -13.09
C GLU A 355 0.94 22.18 -14.33
N ASP A 356 1.74 21.22 -14.79
CA ASP A 356 1.48 20.36 -15.94
C ASP A 356 0.29 19.42 -15.71
N ALA A 357 0.32 18.65 -14.64
CA ALA A 357 -0.76 17.74 -14.27
C ALA A 357 -2.05 18.51 -13.92
N GLU A 358 -1.93 19.68 -13.30
CA GLU A 358 -3.05 20.57 -12.97
C GLU A 358 -3.69 21.17 -14.23
N LEU A 359 -2.87 21.58 -15.20
CA LEU A 359 -3.33 22.09 -16.50
C LEU A 359 -4.18 21.05 -17.22
N SER A 360 -3.71 19.81 -17.31
CA SER A 360 -4.45 18.75 -18.00
C SER A 360 -5.83 18.50 -17.36
N LEU A 361 -5.95 18.60 -16.04
CA LEU A 361 -7.24 18.49 -15.36
C LEU A 361 -8.21 19.61 -15.79
N ARG A 362 -7.75 20.88 -15.84
CA ARG A 362 -8.59 22.02 -16.29
C ARG A 362 -8.98 21.88 -17.76
N ILE A 363 -8.08 21.39 -18.62
CA ILE A 363 -8.38 21.15 -20.03
C ILE A 363 -9.48 20.10 -20.19
N LEU A 364 -9.40 18.98 -19.46
CA LEU A 364 -10.41 17.94 -19.50
C LEU A 364 -11.74 18.40 -18.88
N GLU A 365 -11.69 19.19 -17.80
CA GLU A 365 -12.90 19.80 -17.19
C GLU A 365 -13.61 20.78 -18.16
N ALA A 366 -12.84 21.45 -19.02
CA ALA A 366 -13.38 22.28 -20.09
C ALA A 366 -14.02 21.47 -21.26
N GLY A 367 -13.97 20.13 -21.21
CA GLY A 367 -14.58 19.23 -22.18
C GLY A 367 -13.72 18.90 -23.39
N HIS A 368 -12.41 19.17 -23.32
CA HIS A 368 -11.47 18.86 -24.39
C HIS A 368 -10.85 17.46 -24.22
N GLU A 369 -10.13 17.01 -25.25
CA GLU A 369 -9.47 15.71 -25.27
C GLU A 369 -7.93 15.84 -25.23
N GLY A 370 -7.29 14.86 -24.58
CA GLY A 370 -5.86 14.60 -24.69
C GLY A 370 -5.57 13.34 -25.48
N CYS A 371 -4.44 13.30 -26.17
CA CYS A 371 -3.96 12.14 -26.90
C CYS A 371 -2.62 11.67 -26.33
N TYR A 372 -2.51 10.40 -26.00
CA TYR A 372 -1.25 9.79 -25.58
C TYR A 372 -0.64 8.97 -26.71
N VAL A 373 0.54 9.37 -27.17
CA VAL A 373 1.31 8.65 -28.21
C VAL A 373 2.40 7.82 -27.53
N ASP A 374 2.22 6.50 -27.45
CA ASP A 374 3.14 5.59 -26.73
C ASP A 374 4.48 5.36 -27.48
N ARG A 375 5.09 6.45 -27.95
CA ARG A 375 6.40 6.49 -28.60
C ARG A 375 7.24 7.64 -28.06
N SER A 376 8.50 7.34 -27.69
CA SER A 376 9.44 8.36 -27.24
C SER A 376 9.96 9.18 -28.43
N PHE A 377 9.91 10.51 -28.31
CA PHE A 377 10.43 11.47 -29.27
C PHE A 377 11.52 12.36 -28.66
N GLY A 378 11.89 12.18 -27.44
CA GLY A 378 12.95 12.92 -26.80
C GLY A 378 13.43 12.23 -25.53
N ARG A 379 14.71 12.47 -25.19
CA ARG A 379 15.37 11.85 -24.04
C ARG A 379 16.08 12.90 -23.21
N GLY A 380 15.69 13.01 -21.96
CA GLY A 380 16.29 13.87 -20.95
C GLY A 380 17.35 13.19 -20.09
N LEU A 381 17.65 13.81 -18.96
CA LEU A 381 18.58 13.27 -17.97
C LEU A 381 17.81 12.87 -16.70
N MET A 382 18.13 11.70 -16.15
CA MET A 382 17.58 11.27 -14.86
C MET A 382 18.23 12.03 -13.70
N PRO A 383 17.60 12.00 -12.49
CA PRO A 383 18.29 12.44 -11.28
C PRO A 383 19.55 11.60 -11.06
N PHE A 384 20.72 12.25 -11.03
CA PHE A 384 22.01 11.56 -10.95
C PHE A 384 22.23 10.80 -9.65
N ASN A 385 21.54 11.21 -8.57
CA ASN A 385 21.69 10.60 -7.27
C ASN A 385 20.37 10.46 -6.53
N PHE A 386 20.41 9.72 -5.42
CA PHE A 386 19.23 9.42 -4.62
C PHE A 386 18.63 10.66 -3.97
N GLU A 387 19.44 11.65 -3.60
CA GLU A 387 18.93 12.93 -3.09
C GLU A 387 18.10 13.68 -4.14
N GLY A 388 18.58 13.75 -5.37
CA GLY A 388 17.85 14.34 -6.50
C GLY A 388 16.53 13.62 -6.77
N LEU A 389 16.54 12.28 -6.70
CA LEU A 389 15.34 11.46 -6.84
C LEU A 389 14.31 11.75 -5.73
N LYS A 390 14.76 11.85 -4.46
CA LYS A 390 13.89 12.23 -3.33
C LYS A 390 13.25 13.62 -3.54
N LYS A 391 14.03 14.61 -4.00
CA LYS A 391 13.54 15.97 -4.30
C LYS A 391 12.46 15.95 -5.38
N GLN A 392 12.69 15.21 -6.45
CA GLN A 392 11.74 15.10 -7.56
C GLN A 392 10.44 14.42 -7.12
N ARG A 393 10.52 13.30 -6.42
CA ARG A 393 9.34 12.57 -5.92
C ARG A 393 8.57 13.36 -4.87
N PHE A 394 9.28 14.12 -4.01
CA PHE A 394 8.65 15.05 -3.09
C PHE A 394 7.78 16.06 -3.83
N ARG A 395 8.31 16.71 -4.90
CA ARG A 395 7.53 17.68 -5.70
C ARG A 395 6.27 17.04 -6.27
N TRP A 396 6.39 15.85 -6.87
CA TRP A 396 5.25 15.19 -7.50
C TRP A 396 4.16 14.80 -6.51
N ALA A 397 4.53 14.23 -5.38
CA ALA A 397 3.57 13.86 -4.34
C ALA A 397 2.92 15.09 -3.69
N PHE A 398 3.71 16.11 -3.38
CA PHE A 398 3.21 17.38 -2.84
C PHE A 398 2.23 18.04 -3.81
N GLY A 399 2.59 18.17 -5.08
CA GLY A 399 1.74 18.76 -6.13
C GLY A 399 0.48 17.94 -6.38
N GLY A 400 0.58 16.60 -6.38
CA GLY A 400 -0.57 15.71 -6.44
C GLY A 400 -1.57 15.97 -5.32
N MET A 401 -1.10 16.18 -4.08
CA MET A 401 -1.97 16.55 -2.95
C MET A 401 -2.54 17.97 -3.06
N GLN A 402 -1.78 18.92 -3.64
CA GLN A 402 -2.32 20.25 -3.93
C GLN A 402 -3.49 20.17 -4.91
N ILE A 403 -3.35 19.41 -6.01
CA ILE A 403 -4.41 19.21 -7.00
C ILE A 403 -5.63 18.58 -6.33
N MET A 404 -5.45 17.49 -5.58
CA MET A 404 -6.54 16.83 -4.88
C MET A 404 -7.30 17.76 -3.94
N ARG A 405 -6.59 18.57 -3.16
CA ARG A 405 -7.19 19.52 -2.22
C ARG A 405 -7.96 20.64 -2.91
N LEU A 406 -7.45 21.17 -4.02
CA LEU A 406 -8.00 22.36 -4.66
C LEU A 406 -9.10 22.03 -5.66
N HIS A 407 -8.98 20.88 -6.33
CA HIS A 407 -9.97 20.40 -7.30
C HIS A 407 -10.91 19.32 -6.76
N TRP A 408 -10.96 19.07 -5.43
CA TRP A 408 -11.75 17.99 -4.85
C TRP A 408 -13.22 18.00 -5.28
N LYS A 409 -13.82 19.21 -5.46
CA LYS A 409 -15.22 19.35 -5.89
C LYS A 409 -15.47 18.83 -7.31
N ALA A 410 -14.50 19.00 -8.21
CA ALA A 410 -14.57 18.48 -9.57
C ALA A 410 -14.33 16.95 -9.61
N LEU A 411 -13.52 16.45 -8.67
CA LEU A 411 -13.10 15.06 -8.62
C LEU A 411 -14.07 14.14 -7.88
N VAL A 412 -14.92 14.66 -6.97
CA VAL A 412 -15.90 13.83 -6.26
C VAL A 412 -16.79 13.09 -7.27
N PRO A 413 -16.90 11.76 -7.21
CA PRO A 413 -17.69 10.95 -8.16
C PRO A 413 -19.20 11.03 -7.82
N TRP A 414 -19.74 12.24 -7.71
CA TRP A 414 -21.15 12.50 -7.49
C TRP A 414 -21.74 13.17 -8.73
N PRO A 415 -22.94 12.81 -9.19
CA PRO A 415 -23.58 13.50 -10.28
C PRO A 415 -23.90 14.93 -9.86
N THR A 416 -23.08 15.88 -10.32
CA THR A 416 -23.40 17.29 -10.14
C THR A 416 -24.62 17.65 -11.00
N ARG A 417 -25.64 18.22 -10.39
CA ARG A 417 -26.95 18.55 -10.99
C ARG A 417 -26.89 19.58 -12.13
N LYS A 418 -25.73 20.08 -12.50
CA LYS A 418 -25.52 20.96 -13.65
C LYS A 418 -24.79 20.21 -14.76
N SER A 419 -25.57 19.48 -15.53
CA SER A 419 -25.21 19.00 -16.86
C SER A 419 -25.19 20.21 -17.82
N THR A 420 -24.16 21.02 -17.73
CA THR A 420 -23.66 21.73 -18.89
C THR A 420 -22.72 20.76 -19.63
N ALA A 421 -22.59 20.89 -20.96
CA ALA A 421 -21.76 20.05 -21.81
C ALA A 421 -20.25 20.11 -21.45
N ARG A 422 -19.88 20.69 -20.33
CA ARG A 422 -18.56 20.88 -19.76
C ARG A 422 -18.52 20.19 -18.39
N GLY A 423 -17.48 19.43 -18.16
CA GLY A 423 -17.23 18.71 -16.92
C GLY A 423 -16.56 17.37 -17.16
N LEU A 424 -15.87 16.84 -16.13
CA LEU A 424 -15.21 15.53 -16.20
C LEU A 424 -16.23 14.40 -16.31
N THR A 425 -15.96 13.42 -17.18
CA THR A 425 -16.68 12.15 -17.20
C THR A 425 -16.42 11.36 -15.90
N MET A 426 -17.28 10.38 -15.58
CA MET A 426 -17.05 9.55 -14.39
C MET A 426 -15.72 8.78 -14.48
N ALA A 427 -15.34 8.29 -15.66
CA ALA A 427 -14.07 7.60 -15.85
C ALA A 427 -12.87 8.55 -15.61
N GLN A 428 -12.92 9.78 -16.15
CA GLN A 428 -11.89 10.80 -15.88
C GLN A 428 -11.79 11.16 -14.40
N LYS A 429 -12.94 11.32 -13.71
CA LYS A 429 -12.96 11.56 -12.25
C LYS A 429 -12.27 10.44 -11.50
N TRP A 430 -12.56 9.18 -11.84
CA TRP A 430 -11.92 8.02 -11.24
C TRP A 430 -10.42 7.98 -11.53
N ASP A 431 -9.98 8.21 -12.77
CA ASP A 431 -8.56 8.20 -13.14
C ASP A 431 -7.75 9.26 -12.37
N TYR A 432 -8.28 10.48 -12.26
CA TYR A 432 -7.61 11.55 -11.49
C TYR A 432 -7.70 11.34 -9.98
N LEU A 433 -8.86 10.94 -9.46
CA LEU A 433 -9.05 10.67 -8.04
C LEU A 433 -8.14 9.53 -7.58
N LEU A 434 -8.21 8.38 -8.25
CA LEU A 434 -7.40 7.21 -7.89
C LEU A 434 -5.91 7.49 -8.11
N GLY A 435 -5.55 8.19 -9.19
CA GLY A 435 -4.16 8.59 -9.44
C GLY A 435 -3.60 9.54 -8.38
N GLY A 436 -4.41 10.47 -7.87
CA GLY A 436 -4.06 11.31 -6.73
C GLY A 436 -3.98 10.52 -5.43
N LEU A 437 -4.98 9.66 -5.17
CA LEU A 437 -5.03 8.83 -3.97
C LEU A 437 -3.89 7.80 -3.91
N GLN A 438 -3.32 7.36 -5.04
CA GLN A 438 -2.17 6.44 -5.06
C GLN A 438 -0.95 7.00 -4.30
N TRP A 439 -0.76 8.33 -4.25
CA TRP A 439 0.29 8.94 -3.43
C TRP A 439 0.09 8.68 -1.94
N LEU A 440 -1.14 8.49 -1.49
CA LEU A 440 -1.45 8.18 -0.09
C LEU A 440 -1.13 6.73 0.32
N ASN A 441 -0.70 5.88 -0.61
CA ASN A 441 -0.24 4.52 -0.29
C ASN A 441 0.92 4.54 0.73
N ASP A 442 1.83 5.51 0.59
CA ASP A 442 2.97 5.66 1.48
C ASP A 442 2.59 6.16 2.89
N PRO A 443 1.76 7.24 3.06
CA PRO A 443 1.17 7.58 4.36
C PRO A 443 0.40 6.45 5.02
N VAL A 444 -0.36 5.65 4.27
CA VAL A 444 -1.08 4.48 4.80
C VAL A 444 -0.10 3.42 5.29
N THR A 445 0.96 3.15 4.52
CA THR A 445 2.04 2.25 4.94
C THR A 445 2.70 2.72 6.24
N PHE A 446 2.93 4.01 6.39
CA PHE A 446 3.43 4.61 7.64
C PHE A 446 2.41 4.47 8.78
N GLY A 447 1.11 4.68 8.52
CA GLY A 447 0.04 4.45 9.48
C GLY A 447 0.01 3.01 9.99
N PHE A 448 0.14 2.02 9.11
CA PHE A 448 0.29 0.62 9.50
C PHE A 448 1.55 0.38 10.34
N THR A 449 2.68 1.01 10.02
CA THR A 449 3.91 0.93 10.82
C THR A 449 3.66 1.39 12.25
N ILE A 450 3.01 2.54 12.43
CA ILE A 450 2.67 3.06 13.75
C ILE A 450 1.76 2.11 14.52
N LEU A 451 0.70 1.59 13.88
CA LEU A 451 -0.22 0.64 14.55
C LEU A 451 0.49 -0.67 14.93
N LEU A 452 1.39 -1.18 14.09
CA LEU A 452 2.18 -2.38 14.39
C LEU A 452 3.12 -2.14 15.59
N LEU A 453 3.79 -0.99 15.64
CA LEU A 453 4.67 -0.63 16.75
C LEU A 453 3.88 -0.44 18.05
N LEU A 454 2.73 0.25 18.00
CA LEU A 454 1.84 0.42 19.16
C LEU A 454 1.27 -0.91 19.65
N GLY A 455 0.79 -1.77 18.74
CA GLY A 455 0.30 -3.10 19.07
C GLY A 455 1.40 -3.98 19.69
N SER A 456 2.61 -3.88 19.16
CA SER A 456 3.78 -4.59 19.70
C SER A 456 4.14 -4.10 21.10
N ALA A 457 4.14 -2.80 21.31
CA ALA A 457 4.38 -2.21 22.64
C ALA A 457 3.29 -2.63 23.65
N SER A 458 2.02 -2.63 23.23
CA SER A 458 0.91 -3.10 24.08
C SER A 458 1.09 -4.56 24.49
N LEU A 459 1.46 -5.43 23.55
CA LEU A 459 1.74 -6.84 23.84
C LEU A 459 2.91 -7.04 24.81
N LEU A 460 4.00 -6.28 24.61
CA LEU A 460 5.21 -6.43 25.43
C LEU A 460 5.06 -5.87 26.84
N ILE A 461 4.25 -4.82 27.02
CA ILE A 461 4.19 -4.07 28.27
C ILE A 461 2.91 -4.39 29.05
N ALA A 462 1.76 -4.36 28.36
CA ALA A 462 0.46 -4.58 29.00
C ALA A 462 -0.05 -6.02 28.83
N HIS A 463 0.71 -6.88 28.13
CA HIS A 463 0.32 -8.27 27.80
C HIS A 463 -1.07 -8.40 27.17
N SER A 464 -1.50 -7.35 26.47
CA SER A 464 -2.81 -7.24 25.85
C SER A 464 -2.69 -6.74 24.43
N LEU A 465 -3.61 -7.18 23.56
CA LEU A 465 -3.74 -6.68 22.22
C LEU A 465 -5.00 -5.83 22.12
N PHE A 466 -4.87 -4.57 21.73
CA PHE A 466 -5.99 -3.61 21.65
C PHE A 466 -6.84 -3.79 20.38
N ILE A 467 -6.43 -4.64 19.46
CA ILE A 467 -7.18 -5.02 18.26
C ILE A 467 -7.49 -6.52 18.31
N GLN A 468 -8.61 -6.90 17.71
CA GLN A 468 -8.97 -8.31 17.64
C GLN A 468 -8.00 -9.08 16.74
N PRO A 469 -7.35 -10.16 17.21
CA PRO A 469 -6.47 -10.96 16.36
C PRO A 469 -7.29 -11.72 15.33
N LEU A 470 -6.81 -11.73 14.09
CA LEU A 470 -7.32 -12.62 13.06
C LEU A 470 -7.08 -14.08 13.45
N ALA A 471 -7.98 -14.97 13.07
CA ALA A 471 -7.93 -16.36 13.47
C ALA A 471 -7.97 -17.32 12.29
N GLY A 472 -7.43 -18.52 12.50
CA GLY A 472 -7.43 -19.59 11.50
C GLY A 472 -6.74 -19.16 10.20
N ALA A 473 -7.22 -19.64 9.06
CA ALA A 473 -6.68 -19.33 7.76
C ALA A 473 -6.90 -17.88 7.31
N VAL A 474 -7.77 -17.10 8.00
CA VAL A 474 -7.94 -15.67 7.72
C VAL A 474 -6.64 -14.88 7.97
N LEU A 475 -5.75 -15.38 8.84
CA LEU A 475 -4.40 -14.84 9.04
C LEU A 475 -3.57 -14.79 7.74
N VAL A 476 -3.85 -15.64 6.78
CA VAL A 476 -3.11 -15.73 5.51
C VAL A 476 -3.52 -14.60 4.55
N VAL A 477 -4.74 -14.06 4.65
CA VAL A 477 -5.29 -13.08 3.70
C VAL A 477 -4.44 -11.81 3.57
N PRO A 478 -3.98 -11.15 4.64
CA PRO A 478 -3.08 -10.00 4.52
C PRO A 478 -1.78 -10.32 3.78
N PHE A 479 -1.20 -11.51 4.00
CA PHE A 479 0.01 -11.93 3.29
C PHE A 479 -0.26 -12.21 1.81
N LEU A 480 -1.43 -12.77 1.46
CA LEU A 480 -1.84 -12.93 0.07
C LEU A 480 -1.93 -11.57 -0.65
N PHE A 481 -2.51 -10.56 -0.01
CA PHE A 481 -2.59 -9.21 -0.58
C PHE A 481 -1.20 -8.59 -0.78
N VAL A 482 -0.29 -8.72 0.19
CA VAL A 482 1.10 -8.24 0.07
C VAL A 482 1.83 -8.98 -1.05
N PHE A 483 1.77 -10.31 -1.04
CA PHE A 483 2.44 -11.15 -2.04
C PHE A 483 1.96 -10.84 -3.47
N VAL A 484 0.65 -10.80 -3.68
CA VAL A 484 0.08 -10.46 -4.99
C VAL A 484 0.37 -8.99 -5.34
N GLY A 485 0.31 -8.08 -4.38
CA GLY A 485 0.66 -6.67 -4.58
C GLY A 485 2.07 -6.50 -5.16
N VAL A 486 3.05 -7.21 -4.59
CA VAL A 486 4.44 -7.21 -5.08
C VAL A 486 4.56 -7.94 -6.42
N SER A 487 4.09 -9.18 -6.49
CA SER A 487 4.29 -10.04 -7.66
C SER A 487 3.62 -9.50 -8.93
N ARG A 488 2.41 -8.90 -8.84
CA ARG A 488 1.73 -8.28 -9.98
C ARG A 488 2.49 -7.07 -10.53
N PHE A 489 3.09 -6.26 -9.64
CA PHE A 489 3.92 -5.13 -10.06
C PHE A 489 5.16 -5.62 -10.83
N LEU A 490 5.88 -6.61 -10.29
CA LEU A 490 7.02 -7.23 -10.97
C LEU A 490 6.62 -7.86 -12.30
N TRP A 491 5.44 -8.49 -12.35
CA TRP A 491 4.89 -9.06 -13.59
C TRP A 491 4.58 -7.99 -14.63
N ALA A 492 3.98 -6.85 -14.22
CA ALA A 492 3.70 -5.73 -15.12
C ALA A 492 4.97 -5.16 -15.74
N LEU A 493 6.02 -4.92 -14.94
CA LEU A 493 7.32 -4.46 -15.43
C LEU A 493 7.92 -5.46 -16.44
N ARG A 494 7.92 -6.74 -16.12
CA ARG A 494 8.45 -7.77 -17.02
C ARG A 494 7.70 -7.86 -18.34
N ARG A 495 6.37 -7.70 -18.33
CA ARG A 495 5.53 -7.85 -19.53
C ARG A 495 5.48 -6.60 -20.40
N ARG A 496 5.44 -5.41 -19.80
CA ARG A 496 5.33 -4.14 -20.55
C ARG A 496 6.68 -3.52 -20.91
N LEU A 497 7.69 -3.69 -20.06
CA LEU A 497 9.02 -3.12 -20.25
C LEU A 497 10.04 -4.16 -20.71
N SER A 498 9.69 -5.44 -20.78
CA SER A 498 10.60 -6.53 -21.18
C SER A 498 11.86 -6.63 -20.30
N CYS A 499 11.81 -6.13 -19.06
CA CYS A 499 12.92 -6.18 -18.14
C CYS A 499 13.05 -7.57 -17.46
N SER A 500 14.25 -7.92 -17.01
CA SER A 500 14.51 -9.12 -16.22
C SER A 500 13.84 -9.03 -14.84
N LEU A 501 13.67 -10.16 -14.16
CA LEU A 501 13.14 -10.18 -12.79
C LEU A 501 14.01 -9.39 -11.81
N ARG A 502 15.34 -9.41 -12.01
CA ARG A 502 16.30 -8.66 -11.18
C ARG A 502 16.14 -7.15 -11.37
N GLU A 503 15.96 -6.69 -12.60
CA GLU A 503 15.72 -5.27 -12.91
C GLU A 503 14.35 -4.81 -12.36
N ALA A 504 13.30 -5.63 -12.52
CA ALA A 504 11.99 -5.36 -11.95
C ALA A 504 12.03 -5.25 -10.41
N ALA A 505 12.73 -6.17 -9.74
CA ALA A 505 12.92 -6.13 -8.29
C ALA A 505 13.74 -4.91 -7.84
N SER A 506 14.74 -4.50 -8.64
CA SER A 506 15.51 -3.28 -8.36
C SER A 506 14.65 -2.02 -8.54
N ALA A 507 13.80 -1.94 -9.56
CA ALA A 507 12.84 -0.86 -9.75
C ALA A 507 11.83 -0.79 -8.59
N PHE A 508 11.33 -1.94 -8.13
CA PHE A 508 10.46 -2.00 -6.96
C PHE A 508 11.16 -1.51 -5.69
N THR A 509 12.45 -1.87 -5.51
CA THR A 509 13.26 -1.36 -4.39
C THR A 509 13.37 0.17 -4.41
N ILE A 510 13.55 0.78 -5.59
CA ILE A 510 13.57 2.24 -5.75
C ILE A 510 12.22 2.85 -5.33
N LEU A 511 11.09 2.27 -5.72
CA LEU A 511 9.77 2.79 -5.31
C LEU A 511 9.59 2.70 -3.79
N LEU A 512 9.91 1.57 -3.16
CA LEU A 512 9.84 1.40 -1.70
C LEU A 512 10.77 2.39 -0.96
N SER A 513 11.93 2.72 -1.55
CA SER A 513 12.90 3.63 -0.93
C SER A 513 12.40 5.06 -0.74
N LEU A 514 11.31 5.41 -1.40
CA LEU A 514 10.72 6.75 -1.39
C LEU A 514 9.55 6.89 -0.40
N THR A 515 9.13 5.80 0.26
CA THR A 515 7.94 5.78 1.13
C THR A 515 7.95 6.89 2.18
N TRP A 516 9.07 7.13 2.85
CA TRP A 516 9.13 8.18 3.87
C TRP A 516 9.03 9.59 3.29
N VAL A 517 9.78 9.89 2.24
CA VAL A 517 9.76 11.23 1.62
C VAL A 517 8.41 11.53 0.96
N VAL A 518 7.75 10.55 0.39
CA VAL A 518 6.40 10.70 -0.18
C VAL A 518 5.37 10.90 0.94
N THR A 519 5.48 10.18 2.06
CA THR A 519 4.64 10.42 3.25
C THR A 519 4.72 11.87 3.72
N LEU A 520 5.94 12.40 3.89
CA LEU A 520 6.16 13.80 4.27
C LEU A 520 5.55 14.78 3.25
N ALA A 521 5.76 14.50 1.95
CA ALA A 521 5.24 15.33 0.87
C ALA A 521 3.71 15.37 0.85
N CYS A 522 3.05 14.23 1.05
CA CYS A 522 1.60 14.14 1.08
C CYS A 522 1.00 14.92 2.25
N VAL A 523 1.54 14.74 3.46
CA VAL A 523 1.08 15.49 4.64
C VAL A 523 1.25 17.00 4.43
N LEU A 524 2.40 17.42 3.93
CA LEU A 524 2.68 18.84 3.68
C LEU A 524 1.78 19.41 2.57
N GLY A 525 1.54 18.66 1.49
CA GLY A 525 0.69 19.09 0.37
C GLY A 525 -0.78 19.25 0.75
N LEU A 526 -1.26 18.46 1.74
CA LEU A 526 -2.61 18.63 2.29
C LEU A 526 -2.73 19.85 3.21
N VAL A 527 -1.66 20.23 3.91
CA VAL A 527 -1.70 21.30 4.93
C VAL A 527 -1.23 22.65 4.36
N LYS A 528 -0.09 22.68 3.66
CA LYS A 528 0.50 23.94 3.17
C LYS A 528 -0.15 24.41 1.87
N LYS A 529 -0.49 25.69 1.78
CA LYS A 529 -1.07 26.29 0.57
C LYS A 529 -0.04 26.47 -0.55
N ARG A 530 1.19 26.85 -0.22
CA ARG A 530 2.28 27.08 -1.19
C ARG A 530 3.39 26.08 -0.97
N GLY A 531 3.87 25.48 -2.03
CA GLY A 531 5.04 24.61 -2.04
C GLY A 531 6.31 25.40 -2.36
N VAL A 532 7.45 24.83 -2.02
CA VAL A 532 8.76 25.33 -2.42
C VAL A 532 9.25 24.47 -3.58
N PHE A 533 9.62 25.11 -4.69
CA PHE A 533 10.17 24.39 -5.84
C PHE A 533 11.59 23.89 -5.51
N LEU A 534 11.71 22.59 -5.29
CA LEU A 534 13.00 21.94 -5.04
C LEU A 534 13.61 21.48 -6.36
N ARG A 535 14.59 22.22 -6.86
CA ARG A 535 15.30 21.85 -8.09
C ARG A 535 15.98 20.49 -7.95
N THR A 536 15.90 19.65 -8.98
CA THR A 536 16.69 18.43 -9.11
C THR A 536 18.08 18.83 -9.64
N PRO A 537 19.18 18.64 -8.89
CA PRO A 537 20.52 19.01 -9.37
C PRO A 537 20.88 18.20 -10.62
N LYS A 538 21.35 18.87 -11.66
CA LYS A 538 21.86 18.27 -12.90
C LYS A 538 23.39 18.23 -12.90
N ARG A 539 24.03 18.48 -11.76
CA ARG A 539 25.49 18.40 -11.56
C ARG A 539 25.82 17.24 -10.65
N ARG A 540 26.87 16.51 -10.97
CA ARG A 540 27.41 15.44 -10.13
C ARG A 540 28.27 16.07 -9.04
N THR A 541 27.86 15.94 -7.79
CA THR A 541 28.68 16.31 -6.63
C THR A 541 29.00 15.01 -5.93
N GLY A 542 30.27 14.60 -5.95
CA GLY A 542 30.71 13.41 -5.23
C GLY A 542 30.24 13.46 -3.77
N THR A 543 29.43 12.51 -3.35
CA THR A 543 28.88 12.45 -2.00
C THR A 543 29.73 11.50 -1.16
N ASP A 544 30.30 11.98 -0.06
CA ASP A 544 31.01 11.13 0.89
C ASP A 544 30.07 10.14 1.60
N ARG A 545 30.63 9.08 2.21
CA ARG A 545 29.84 8.05 2.91
C ARG A 545 28.96 8.63 4.00
N TRP A 546 29.40 9.68 4.70
CA TRP A 546 28.63 10.37 5.74
C TRP A 546 27.45 11.15 5.13
N GLY A 547 27.65 11.77 3.99
CA GLY A 547 26.59 12.43 3.23
C GLY A 547 25.51 11.45 2.80
N LEU A 548 25.91 10.29 2.26
CA LEU A 548 24.97 9.22 1.87
C LEU A 548 24.15 8.72 3.06
N TRP A 549 24.78 8.54 4.21
CA TRP A 549 24.07 8.11 5.44
C TRP A 549 23.08 9.17 5.95
N ARG A 550 23.45 10.45 5.91
CA ARG A 550 22.57 11.55 6.32
C ARG A 550 21.30 11.64 5.49
N ILE A 551 21.39 11.32 4.20
CA ILE A 551 20.24 11.34 3.26
C ILE A 551 19.17 10.31 3.68
N VAL A 552 19.57 9.20 4.33
CA VAL A 552 18.69 8.06 4.67
C VAL A 552 18.58 7.80 6.17
N SER A 553 19.04 8.74 7.01
CA SER A 553 19.09 8.53 8.47
C SER A 553 17.73 8.25 9.11
N GLN A 554 16.67 8.91 8.64
CA GLN A 554 15.30 8.74 9.13
C GLN A 554 14.72 7.37 8.77
N GLU A 555 14.88 6.96 7.52
CA GLU A 555 14.47 5.64 7.04
C GLU A 555 15.26 4.53 7.76
N THR A 556 16.56 4.76 8.00
CA THR A 556 17.39 3.81 8.77
C THR A 556 16.90 3.65 10.19
N ALA A 557 16.52 4.75 10.85
CA ALA A 557 15.97 4.70 12.20
C ALA A 557 14.63 3.96 12.25
N LEU A 558 13.73 4.20 11.29
CA LEU A 558 12.46 3.49 11.18
C LEU A 558 12.66 1.99 10.92
N ALA A 559 13.57 1.64 10.00
CA ALA A 559 13.92 0.24 9.73
C ALA A 559 14.46 -0.45 10.98
N GLY A 560 15.42 0.21 11.67
CA GLY A 560 16.01 -0.30 12.91
C GLY A 560 14.98 -0.54 14.00
N LEU A 561 14.03 0.38 14.16
CA LEU A 561 12.93 0.25 15.13
C LEU A 561 12.03 -0.94 14.79
N CYS A 562 11.65 -1.13 13.52
CA CYS A 562 10.84 -2.27 13.08
C CYS A 562 11.56 -3.60 13.32
N PHE A 563 12.86 -3.72 12.93
CA PHE A 563 13.63 -4.94 13.13
C PHE A 563 13.88 -5.24 14.60
N ALA A 564 14.21 -4.22 15.41
CA ALA A 564 14.40 -4.39 16.85
C ALA A 564 13.11 -4.85 17.54
N THR A 565 11.97 -4.24 17.18
CA THR A 565 10.66 -4.64 17.73
C THR A 565 10.31 -6.08 17.32
N ALA A 566 10.52 -6.46 16.05
CA ALA A 566 10.32 -7.83 15.58
C ALA A 566 11.18 -8.82 16.34
N PHE A 567 12.46 -8.50 16.57
CA PHE A 567 13.39 -9.33 17.34
C PHE A 567 12.93 -9.52 18.79
N VAL A 568 12.54 -8.44 19.46
CA VAL A 568 12.05 -8.48 20.85
C VAL A 568 10.77 -9.33 20.95
N LEU A 569 9.81 -9.18 20.01
CA LEU A 569 8.60 -10.00 19.97
C LEU A 569 8.93 -11.50 19.81
N THR A 570 9.88 -11.83 18.93
CA THR A 570 10.30 -13.21 18.69
C THR A 570 10.85 -13.87 19.97
N ILE A 571 11.64 -13.13 20.74
CA ILE A 571 12.23 -13.65 21.98
C ILE A 571 11.19 -13.73 23.11
N ARG A 572 10.36 -12.71 23.25
CA ARG A 572 9.44 -12.59 24.39
C ARG A 572 8.15 -13.39 24.23
N LEU A 573 7.69 -13.62 22.99
CA LEU A 573 6.40 -14.23 22.67
C LEU A 573 6.53 -15.35 21.60
N PRO A 574 7.46 -16.32 21.76
CA PRO A 574 7.75 -17.31 20.71
C PRO A 574 6.59 -18.26 20.39
N TYR A 575 5.61 -18.41 21.29
CA TYR A 575 4.50 -19.35 21.16
C TYR A 575 3.17 -18.70 20.77
N ALA A 576 3.13 -17.40 20.53
CA ALA A 576 1.90 -16.68 20.17
C ALA A 576 1.77 -16.54 18.65
N PRO A 577 0.84 -17.24 17.96
CA PRO A 577 0.73 -17.17 16.49
C PRO A 577 0.48 -15.75 15.94
N TYR A 578 -0.28 -14.92 16.66
CA TYR A 578 -0.49 -13.51 16.29
C TYR A 578 0.78 -12.66 16.45
N ALA A 579 1.70 -13.02 17.36
CA ALA A 579 2.99 -12.36 17.46
C ALA A 579 3.85 -12.64 16.21
N TRP A 580 3.79 -13.84 15.65
CA TRP A 580 4.46 -14.19 14.39
C TRP A 580 3.88 -13.42 13.20
N LEU A 581 2.55 -13.19 13.15
CA LEU A 581 1.96 -12.29 12.16
C LEU A 581 2.56 -10.89 12.27
N MET A 582 2.62 -10.33 13.49
CA MET A 582 3.19 -9.00 13.72
C MET A 582 4.67 -8.95 13.39
N VAL A 583 5.44 -9.98 13.75
CA VAL A 583 6.86 -10.12 13.36
C VAL A 583 7.01 -10.09 11.85
N GLY A 584 6.24 -10.89 11.11
CA GLY A 584 6.29 -10.90 9.65
C GLY A 584 5.97 -9.55 9.02
N LEU A 585 4.95 -8.85 9.53
CA LEU A 585 4.57 -7.52 9.07
C LEU A 585 5.62 -6.46 9.44
N LEU A 586 6.20 -6.50 10.65
CA LEU A 586 7.28 -5.60 11.06
C LEU A 586 8.56 -5.82 10.23
N LEU A 587 8.91 -7.09 9.93
CA LEU A 587 10.03 -7.38 9.03
C LEU A 587 9.79 -6.81 7.64
N TRP A 588 8.55 -6.89 7.13
CA TRP A 588 8.17 -6.28 5.87
C TRP A 588 8.32 -4.75 5.91
N GLN A 589 7.85 -4.07 6.97
CA GLN A 589 8.05 -2.63 7.15
C GLN A 589 9.54 -2.27 7.24
N GLY A 590 10.33 -3.07 7.96
CA GLY A 590 11.79 -2.92 8.01
C GLY A 590 12.44 -3.03 6.63
N VAL A 591 11.99 -3.95 5.77
CA VAL A 591 12.44 -4.08 4.38
C VAL A 591 12.07 -2.84 3.56
N ILE A 592 10.86 -2.30 3.71
CA ILE A 592 10.43 -1.06 3.03
C ILE A 592 11.39 0.08 3.36
N TYR A 593 11.59 0.41 4.63
CA TYR A 593 12.46 1.53 5.01
C TYR A 593 13.95 1.26 4.72
N SER A 594 14.45 0.04 4.89
CA SER A 594 15.84 -0.31 4.55
C SER A 594 16.13 -0.25 3.05
N SER A 595 15.11 -0.24 2.19
CA SER A 595 15.27 -0.07 0.75
C SER A 595 15.91 1.28 0.38
N ALA A 596 15.71 2.34 1.21
CA ALA A 596 16.35 3.64 1.05
C ALA A 596 17.87 3.56 1.22
N VAL A 597 18.35 2.74 2.16
CA VAL A 597 19.78 2.50 2.37
C VAL A 597 20.38 1.82 1.13
N ARG A 598 19.69 0.82 0.57
CA ARG A 598 20.13 0.15 -0.67
C ARG A 598 20.16 1.09 -1.87
N ALA A 599 19.11 1.90 -2.05
CA ALA A 599 19.03 2.87 -3.13
C ALA A 599 20.14 3.92 -3.03
N SER A 600 20.42 4.43 -1.82
CA SER A 600 21.53 5.36 -1.56
C SER A 600 22.90 4.72 -1.86
N ALA A 601 23.09 3.45 -1.45
CA ALA A 601 24.33 2.71 -1.75
C ALA A 601 24.53 2.47 -3.25
N TRP A 602 23.46 2.12 -3.98
CA TRP A 602 23.54 1.98 -5.45
C TRP A 602 23.84 3.31 -6.12
N SER A 603 23.24 4.41 -5.67
CA SER A 603 23.50 5.76 -6.15
C SER A 603 24.97 6.16 -5.94
N GLY A 604 25.52 5.93 -4.74
CA GLY A 604 26.95 6.23 -4.47
C GLY A 604 27.90 5.39 -5.32
N ALA A 605 27.58 4.13 -5.59
CA ALA A 605 28.37 3.29 -6.50
C ALA A 605 28.27 3.75 -7.97
N SER A 606 27.11 4.27 -8.38
CA SER A 606 26.89 4.88 -9.69
C SER A 606 27.72 6.15 -9.86
N GLU A 607 27.65 7.08 -8.89
CA GLU A 607 28.43 8.31 -8.89
C GLU A 607 29.95 8.04 -9.01
N SER A 608 30.47 7.04 -8.28
CA SER A 608 31.91 6.72 -8.30
C SER A 608 32.40 6.14 -9.63
N ARG A 609 31.54 5.46 -10.41
CA ARG A 609 31.90 4.88 -11.73
C ARG A 609 31.90 5.91 -12.86
N LEU A 610 31.09 6.95 -12.74
CA LEU A 610 30.78 7.90 -13.79
C LEU A 610 31.51 9.25 -13.60
N LEU A 611 32.60 9.29 -12.85
CA LEU A 611 33.49 10.45 -12.74
C LEU A 611 34.18 10.69 -14.11
N HIS A 612 33.42 11.15 -15.13
CA HIS A 612 34.00 11.74 -16.31
C HIS A 612 34.43 13.20 -16.04
N PRO A 613 35.66 13.64 -16.41
CA PRO A 613 36.18 14.96 -16.07
C PRO A 613 35.40 16.13 -16.67
N GLU A 614 34.66 15.91 -17.74
CA GLU A 614 34.03 16.95 -18.56
C GLU A 614 32.85 17.69 -17.88
N TYR A 615 32.30 17.14 -16.78
CA TYR A 615 31.18 17.79 -16.05
C TYR A 615 31.55 18.27 -14.65
N MET A 616 32.83 18.20 -14.27
CA MET A 616 33.28 18.68 -12.98
C MET A 616 33.72 20.16 -13.07
N THR A 617 32.76 21.07 -13.09
CA THR A 617 33.10 22.48 -12.79
C THR A 617 32.89 22.72 -11.30
N SER A 618 33.96 23.12 -10.66
CA SER A 618 33.98 23.54 -9.27
C SER A 618 33.11 24.78 -9.06
N SER A 619 31.98 24.65 -8.42
CA SER A 619 31.40 25.76 -7.70
C SER A 619 30.93 25.27 -6.34
N ARG A 620 31.67 25.67 -5.32
CA ARG A 620 31.19 25.75 -3.95
C ARG A 620 30.07 26.80 -3.87
N THR A 621 28.95 26.58 -4.51
CA THR A 621 27.77 27.38 -4.23
C THR A 621 26.97 26.69 -3.16
N THR A 622 26.79 27.39 -2.08
CA THR A 622 25.94 27.13 -0.93
C THR A 622 24.51 26.71 -1.34
N GLY A 623 24.38 25.48 -1.85
CA GLY A 623 23.07 24.87 -1.89
C GLY A 623 22.59 24.73 -0.46
N ARG A 624 21.52 25.44 -0.09
CA ARG A 624 20.79 25.16 1.15
C ARG A 624 20.56 23.66 1.18
N ARG A 625 21.18 22.97 2.15
CA ARG A 625 21.20 21.51 2.24
C ARG A 625 19.77 20.98 2.22
N PHE A 626 19.52 19.90 1.47
CA PHE A 626 18.24 19.18 1.43
C PHE A 626 17.73 18.84 2.85
N SER A 627 18.65 18.55 3.77
CA SER A 627 18.35 18.35 5.19
C SER A 627 17.67 19.52 5.89
N SER A 628 17.79 20.76 5.40
CA SER A 628 17.19 21.94 6.01
C SER A 628 15.86 22.37 5.38
N MET A 629 15.51 21.86 4.20
CA MET A 629 14.30 22.28 3.47
C MET A 629 13.24 21.20 3.25
N VAL A 630 13.63 19.94 3.01
CA VAL A 630 12.69 18.81 2.89
C VAL A 630 12.38 18.23 4.25
N THR A 631 13.35 18.25 5.15
CA THR A 631 13.05 18.23 6.55
C THR A 631 12.83 19.69 6.96
N ASP A 632 11.64 20.22 6.74
CA ASP A 632 11.15 21.02 7.84
C ASP A 632 11.28 20.06 9.03
N ARG A 633 12.43 20.15 9.72
CA ARG A 633 12.73 19.33 10.91
C ARG A 633 11.52 19.36 11.84
N ARG A 634 10.76 20.46 11.80
CA ARG A 634 9.51 20.62 12.50
C ARG A 634 8.44 19.63 12.03
N VAL A 635 8.25 19.36 10.74
CA VAL A 635 7.18 18.43 10.29
C VAL A 635 7.59 16.97 10.45
N ALA A 636 8.85 16.62 10.17
CA ALA A 636 9.35 15.30 10.56
C ALA A 636 9.33 15.12 12.09
N GLN A 637 9.68 16.16 12.85
CA GLN A 637 9.55 16.18 14.31
C GLN A 637 8.08 16.17 14.76
N TRP A 638 7.16 16.85 14.04
CA TRP A 638 5.72 16.79 14.30
C TRP A 638 5.14 15.41 14.01
N LEU A 639 5.52 14.77 12.91
CA LEU A 639 5.05 13.39 12.59
C LEU A 639 5.66 12.37 13.54
N LEU A 640 6.97 12.45 13.80
CA LEU A 640 7.63 11.54 14.74
C LEU A 640 7.27 11.87 16.20
N GLY A 641 7.21 13.15 16.57
CA GLY A 641 6.81 13.62 17.89
C GLY A 641 5.30 13.45 18.12
N GLY A 642 4.47 13.71 17.15
CA GLY A 642 3.03 13.42 17.18
C GLY A 642 2.75 11.92 17.31
N SER A 643 3.52 11.09 16.61
CA SER A 643 3.48 9.64 16.76
C SER A 643 3.97 9.19 18.13
N ALA A 644 5.01 9.82 18.66
CA ALA A 644 5.51 9.55 20.02
C ALA A 644 4.52 10.02 21.09
N ALA A 645 3.89 11.19 20.92
CA ALA A 645 2.83 11.69 21.82
C ALA A 645 1.57 10.80 21.73
N ALA A 646 1.15 10.41 20.55
CA ALA A 646 0.07 9.44 20.37
C ALA A 646 0.41 8.09 20.99
N ALA A 647 1.67 7.64 20.88
CA ALA A 647 2.16 6.43 21.53
C ALA A 647 2.13 6.57 23.06
N LEU A 648 2.53 7.71 23.61
CA LEU A 648 2.49 7.98 25.04
C LEU A 648 1.03 8.04 25.55
N ILE A 649 0.14 8.77 24.87
CA ILE A 649 -1.29 8.83 25.20
C ILE A 649 -1.91 7.43 25.12
N PHE A 650 -1.62 6.69 24.06
CA PHE A 650 -2.05 5.30 23.90
C PHE A 650 -1.51 4.43 25.04
N PHE A 651 -0.22 4.54 25.37
CA PHE A 651 0.41 3.80 26.45
C PHE A 651 -0.24 4.08 27.79
N VAL A 652 -0.51 5.34 28.10
CA VAL A 652 -1.23 5.76 29.31
C VAL A 652 -2.65 5.20 29.28
N ALA A 653 -3.37 5.34 28.15
CA ALA A 653 -4.73 4.83 28.02
C ALA A 653 -4.79 3.30 28.21
N VAL A 654 -3.87 2.54 27.61
CA VAL A 654 -3.80 1.06 27.74
C VAL A 654 -3.39 0.65 29.16
N ARG A 655 -2.47 1.40 29.81
CA ARG A 655 -1.99 1.09 31.18
C ARG A 655 -3.04 1.34 32.24
N PHE A 656 -3.88 2.36 32.05
CA PHE A 656 -4.91 2.78 33.01
C PHE A 656 -6.33 2.41 32.56
N ALA A 657 -6.49 1.81 31.38
CA ALA A 657 -7.81 1.28 30.97
C ALA A 657 -8.26 0.20 31.96
N PRO A 658 -9.55 0.21 32.39
CA PRO A 658 -10.11 -0.89 33.12
C PRO A 658 -9.89 -2.24 32.42
N GLU A 659 -9.71 -3.31 33.17
CA GLU A 659 -9.45 -4.64 32.60
C GLU A 659 -10.50 -5.09 31.57
N GLU A 660 -11.71 -4.60 31.71
CA GLU A 660 -12.85 -4.87 30.85
C GLU A 660 -12.79 -4.15 29.48
N GLU A 661 -11.99 -3.08 29.35
CA GLU A 661 -11.88 -2.30 28.11
C GLU A 661 -10.88 -2.85 27.09
N LEU A 662 -10.00 -3.77 27.50
CA LEU A 662 -8.99 -4.34 26.60
C LEU A 662 -9.54 -5.62 25.95
N ALA A 663 -9.68 -5.62 24.64
CA ALA A 663 -10.31 -6.68 23.86
C ALA A 663 -9.73 -8.08 24.08
N PHE A 664 -8.43 -8.18 24.33
CA PHE A 664 -7.74 -9.47 24.48
C PHE A 664 -6.55 -9.34 25.41
N ARG A 665 -6.74 -9.75 26.67
CA ARG A 665 -5.60 -10.07 27.52
C ARG A 665 -5.07 -11.43 27.10
N THR A 666 -3.99 -11.41 26.32
CA THR A 666 -3.15 -12.59 26.27
C THR A 666 -2.31 -12.54 27.54
N ASN A 667 -2.54 -13.44 28.45
CA ASN A 667 -1.66 -13.62 29.59
C ASN A 667 -0.65 -14.75 29.27
N PRO A 668 0.37 -14.52 28.38
CA PRO A 668 1.41 -15.51 28.13
C PRO A 668 2.43 -15.54 29.27
N HIS A 669 2.36 -14.60 30.19
CA HIS A 669 3.27 -14.43 31.31
C HIS A 669 2.53 -14.02 32.59
N GLN A 670 1.51 -14.73 32.96
CA GLN A 670 1.34 -14.92 34.39
C GLN A 670 2.60 -15.68 34.78
N ARG A 671 3.42 -15.02 35.60
CA ARG A 671 4.77 -15.45 35.94
C ARG A 671 4.81 -16.95 36.26
N PRO A 672 5.78 -17.73 35.73
CA PRO A 672 6.06 -19.08 36.27
C PRO A 672 6.16 -19.10 37.79
N LEU A 673 6.65 -18.00 38.36
CA LEU A 673 6.78 -17.70 39.78
C LEU A 673 5.45 -17.82 40.59
N LEU A 674 4.30 -17.45 40.03
CA LEU A 674 3.06 -17.45 40.84
C LEU A 674 2.58 -18.87 41.19
N ALA A 675 2.74 -19.81 40.27
CA ALA A 675 2.41 -21.20 40.53
C ALA A 675 3.40 -21.85 41.51
N ASP A 676 4.70 -21.53 41.40
CA ASP A 676 5.73 -22.02 42.31
C ASP A 676 5.69 -21.34 43.69
N GLU A 677 5.28 -20.06 43.74
CA GLU A 677 5.03 -19.31 44.99
C GLU A 677 3.79 -19.89 45.72
N LEU A 678 2.68 -20.09 44.99
CA LEU A 678 1.45 -20.67 45.54
C LEU A 678 1.66 -22.13 46.02
N MET A 679 2.58 -22.88 45.41
CA MET A 679 2.92 -24.25 45.83
C MET A 679 3.66 -24.31 47.19
N ARG A 680 4.22 -23.19 47.65
CA ARG A 680 4.91 -23.06 48.94
C ARG A 680 4.01 -22.55 50.07
N GLU A 681 2.77 -22.18 49.76
CA GLU A 681 1.79 -21.63 50.69
C GLU A 681 0.83 -22.69 51.28
N SER A 682 -0.35 -22.23 51.74
CA SER A 682 -1.38 -23.07 52.34
C SER A 682 -1.88 -24.16 51.38
N PRO A 683 -2.45 -25.27 51.89
CA PRO A 683 -3.07 -26.29 51.06
C PRO A 683 -4.12 -25.76 50.09
N GLU A 684 -4.88 -24.73 50.49
CA GLU A 684 -5.85 -24.05 49.62
C GLU A 684 -5.18 -23.33 48.44
N ALA A 685 -4.06 -22.63 48.68
CA ALA A 685 -3.30 -21.97 47.66
C ALA A 685 -2.70 -22.98 46.67
N GLN A 686 -2.26 -24.15 47.17
CA GLN A 686 -1.77 -25.24 46.32
C GLN A 686 -2.87 -25.81 45.40
N VAL A 687 -4.10 -25.98 45.87
CA VAL A 687 -5.25 -26.43 45.04
C VAL A 687 -5.60 -25.35 44.01
N LYS A 688 -5.64 -24.07 44.38
CA LYS A 688 -5.81 -22.96 43.45
C LYS A 688 -4.74 -22.93 42.37
N ALA A 689 -3.49 -23.24 42.72
CA ALA A 689 -2.39 -23.33 41.78
C ALA A 689 -2.61 -24.42 40.69
N VAL A 690 -3.19 -25.57 41.05
CA VAL A 690 -3.50 -26.66 40.10
C VAL A 690 -4.57 -26.22 39.09
N ILE A 691 -5.67 -25.60 39.58
CA ILE A 691 -6.73 -25.03 38.71
C ILE A 691 -6.12 -23.98 37.76
N TYR A 692 -5.28 -23.15 38.31
CA TYR A 692 -4.57 -22.12 37.52
C TYR A 692 -3.64 -22.68 36.45
N LEU A 693 -2.90 -23.76 36.77
CA LEU A 693 -2.02 -24.46 35.81
C LEU A 693 -2.82 -25.15 34.72
N GLU A 694 -4.00 -25.69 35.03
CA GLU A 694 -4.93 -26.24 34.03
C GLU A 694 -5.41 -25.15 33.06
N ALA A 695 -5.94 -24.04 33.60
CA ALA A 695 -6.34 -22.88 32.81
C ALA A 695 -5.21 -22.34 31.92
N ARG A 696 -3.99 -22.27 32.46
CA ARG A 696 -2.78 -21.86 31.72
C ARG A 696 -2.45 -22.82 30.56
N SER A 697 -2.59 -24.13 30.80
CA SER A 697 -2.37 -25.15 29.77
C SER A 697 -3.41 -25.05 28.66
N ALA A 698 -4.69 -24.81 29.01
CA ALA A 698 -5.76 -24.55 28.05
C ALA A 698 -5.49 -23.28 27.19
N LEU A 699 -5.06 -22.18 27.80
CA LEU A 699 -4.68 -20.96 27.10
C LEU A 699 -3.51 -21.15 26.12
N ARG A 700 -2.59 -22.08 26.44
CA ARG A 700 -1.45 -22.42 25.59
C ARG A 700 -1.76 -23.49 24.53
N GLY A 701 -2.89 -24.19 24.67
CA GLY A 701 -3.20 -25.36 23.86
C GLY A 701 -2.27 -26.55 24.13
N ASP A 702 -1.68 -26.61 25.34
CA ASP A 702 -0.73 -27.64 25.76
C ASP A 702 -1.44 -28.77 26.48
N ALA A 703 -1.88 -29.76 25.71
CA ALA A 703 -2.59 -30.93 26.21
C ALA A 703 -1.76 -31.82 27.13
N GLU A 704 -0.43 -31.88 26.93
CA GLU A 704 0.46 -32.70 27.76
C GLU A 704 0.62 -32.09 29.16
N SER A 705 0.81 -30.78 29.24
CA SER A 705 0.87 -30.07 30.53
C SER A 705 -0.46 -30.13 31.28
N ALA A 706 -1.61 -30.03 30.58
CA ALA A 706 -2.93 -30.19 31.19
C ALA A 706 -3.10 -31.61 31.74
N ALA A 707 -2.75 -32.64 30.98
CA ALA A 707 -2.86 -34.02 31.38
C ALA A 707 -1.98 -34.37 32.59
N ARG A 708 -0.78 -33.77 32.74
CA ARG A 708 0.12 -33.96 33.90
C ARG A 708 -0.46 -33.55 35.24
N LEU A 709 -1.49 -32.74 35.26
CA LEU A 709 -2.18 -32.27 36.46
C LEU A 709 -3.16 -33.35 37.03
N TRP A 710 -3.46 -34.36 36.27
CA TRP A 710 -4.41 -35.41 36.60
C TRP A 710 -3.74 -36.62 37.27
N ALA A 711 -4.52 -37.29 38.11
CA ALA A 711 -4.16 -38.60 38.63
C ALA A 711 -4.36 -39.65 37.52
N PRO A 712 -3.63 -40.80 37.56
CA PRO A 712 -3.77 -41.86 36.56
C PRO A 712 -5.20 -42.42 36.43
N ASP A 713 -5.93 -42.45 37.53
CA ASP A 713 -7.32 -42.89 37.66
C ASP A 713 -8.36 -41.75 37.55
N GLY A 714 -7.94 -40.62 37.02
CA GLY A 714 -8.83 -39.43 36.94
C GLY A 714 -10.00 -39.59 35.98
N VAL A 715 -11.08 -38.91 36.29
CA VAL A 715 -12.31 -38.91 35.50
C VAL A 715 -12.77 -37.48 35.19
N LEU A 716 -12.87 -37.17 33.91
CA LEU A 716 -13.44 -35.91 33.43
C LEU A 716 -14.88 -36.21 32.90
N ARG A 717 -15.83 -35.41 33.35
CA ARG A 717 -17.23 -35.56 32.98
C ARG A 717 -17.78 -34.24 32.45
N ASP A 718 -18.45 -34.26 31.32
CA ASP A 718 -19.20 -33.12 30.78
C ASP A 718 -20.68 -33.37 31.04
N ALA A 719 -21.23 -32.65 32.01
CA ALA A 719 -22.61 -32.84 32.48
C ALA A 719 -23.67 -32.19 31.58
N ASN A 720 -23.29 -31.67 30.43
CA ASN A 720 -24.18 -31.07 29.41
C ASN A 720 -25.27 -30.15 29.98
N TYR A 721 -24.94 -29.37 31.03
CA TYR A 721 -25.83 -28.48 31.79
C TYR A 721 -26.94 -29.19 32.61
N THR A 722 -26.83 -30.48 32.84
CA THR A 722 -27.80 -31.31 33.56
C THR A 722 -27.15 -32.04 34.73
N LEU A 723 -26.56 -31.31 35.68
CA LEU A 723 -25.82 -31.87 36.86
C LEU A 723 -26.58 -32.96 37.65
N ALA A 724 -27.90 -32.98 37.58
CA ALA A 724 -28.77 -33.94 38.28
C ALA A 724 -29.06 -35.20 37.43
N ASP A 725 -28.89 -35.15 36.11
CA ASP A 725 -29.10 -36.29 35.19
C ASP A 725 -27.76 -36.69 34.57
N THR A 726 -27.33 -37.89 34.90
CA THR A 726 -26.04 -38.42 34.41
C THR A 726 -26.18 -39.26 33.14
N ALA A 727 -27.42 -39.42 32.63
CA ALA A 727 -27.68 -40.28 31.47
C ALA A 727 -27.13 -39.71 30.15
N ASP A 728 -26.99 -38.40 30.05
CA ASP A 728 -26.45 -37.67 28.88
C ASP A 728 -24.99 -37.22 29.05
N ASP A 729 -24.34 -37.56 30.16
CA ASP A 729 -22.96 -37.22 30.46
C ASP A 729 -21.96 -37.85 29.48
N ARG A 730 -21.01 -37.07 29.01
CA ARG A 730 -19.85 -37.60 28.33
C ARG A 730 -18.71 -37.77 29.32
N THR A 731 -18.19 -38.98 29.43
CA THR A 731 -17.13 -39.30 30.39
C THR A 731 -15.86 -39.76 29.73
N TRP A 732 -14.73 -39.25 30.21
CA TRP A 732 -13.36 -39.68 29.85
C TRP A 732 -12.69 -40.17 31.14
N ALA A 733 -12.41 -41.46 31.22
CA ALA A 733 -11.78 -42.09 32.37
C ALA A 733 -10.34 -42.52 32.05
N GLY A 734 -9.44 -42.19 32.96
CA GLY A 734 -8.02 -42.47 32.82
C GLY A 734 -7.23 -41.43 32.04
N LEU A 735 -5.92 -41.40 32.31
CA LEU A 735 -5.04 -40.30 31.83
C LEU A 735 -4.97 -40.19 30.30
N ASP A 736 -5.00 -41.34 29.60
CA ASP A 736 -4.88 -41.35 28.15
C ASP A 736 -6.12 -40.80 27.44
N ALA A 737 -7.33 -41.19 27.95
CA ALA A 737 -8.61 -40.66 27.46
C ALA A 737 -8.73 -39.13 27.73
N ILE A 738 -8.30 -38.67 28.90
CA ILE A 738 -8.29 -37.23 29.24
C ILE A 738 -7.30 -36.46 28.39
N ARG A 739 -6.12 -37.02 28.14
CA ARG A 739 -5.12 -36.42 27.25
C ARG A 739 -5.64 -36.26 25.82
N GLU A 740 -6.28 -37.29 25.29
CA GLU A 740 -6.82 -37.25 23.93
C GLU A 740 -8.00 -36.25 23.83
N ARG A 741 -8.83 -36.17 24.86
CA ARG A 741 -9.89 -35.14 24.95
C ARG A 741 -9.31 -33.71 24.93
N TYR A 742 -8.22 -33.43 25.68
CA TYR A 742 -7.57 -32.11 25.64
C TYR A 742 -6.95 -31.86 24.26
N ARG A 743 -6.34 -32.83 23.63
CA ARG A 743 -5.78 -32.70 22.26
C ARG A 743 -6.88 -32.38 21.25
N ASP A 744 -8.01 -33.08 21.30
CA ASP A 744 -9.16 -32.83 20.41
C ASP A 744 -9.79 -31.45 20.68
N GLU A 745 -9.95 -31.08 21.93
CA GLU A 745 -10.51 -29.78 22.30
C GLU A 745 -9.58 -28.63 21.86
N PHE A 746 -8.30 -28.72 22.10
CA PHE A 746 -7.34 -27.67 21.73
C PHE A 746 -7.07 -27.60 20.21
N ARG A 747 -7.32 -28.68 19.47
CA ARG A 747 -7.36 -28.65 18.00
C ARG A 747 -8.58 -27.91 17.47
N ARG A 748 -9.73 -28.04 18.11
CA ARG A 748 -11.01 -27.45 17.66
C ARG A 748 -11.25 -26.06 18.19
N ARG A 749 -10.62 -25.70 19.30
CA ARG A 749 -10.88 -24.45 20.04
C ARG A 749 -9.56 -23.89 20.54
N ARG A 750 -9.44 -22.58 20.46
CA ARG A 750 -8.37 -21.86 21.11
C ARG A 750 -8.96 -20.96 22.18
N TYR A 751 -8.49 -21.12 23.39
CA TYR A 751 -8.86 -20.25 24.50
C TYR A 751 -8.09 -18.93 24.36
N LEU A 752 -8.83 -17.82 24.27
CA LEU A 752 -8.29 -16.47 24.19
C LEU A 752 -8.25 -15.83 25.58
N LYS A 753 -9.28 -16.11 26.38
CA LYS A 753 -9.41 -15.70 27.76
C LYS A 753 -10.07 -16.82 28.54
N LEU A 754 -9.62 -17.02 29.75
CA LEU A 754 -10.18 -18.02 30.65
C LEU A 754 -10.09 -17.48 32.08
N ALA A 755 -11.25 -17.37 32.75
CA ALA A 755 -11.35 -16.89 34.09
C ALA A 755 -12.25 -17.87 34.90
N HIS A 756 -11.72 -18.36 35.98
CA HIS A 756 -12.53 -19.02 37.01
C HIS A 756 -12.97 -17.99 38.05
N THR A 757 -14.22 -18.11 38.53
CA THR A 757 -14.69 -17.29 39.64
C THR A 757 -14.00 -17.69 40.94
N ASP A 758 -14.12 -16.87 41.98
CA ASP A 758 -13.63 -17.22 43.30
C ASP A 758 -14.30 -18.51 43.79
N ALA A 759 -13.45 -19.51 44.02
CA ALA A 759 -13.87 -20.85 44.31
C ALA A 759 -14.11 -21.04 45.82
N SER A 760 -15.20 -21.74 46.19
CA SER A 760 -15.29 -22.31 47.51
C SER A 760 -14.45 -23.59 47.59
N ILE A 761 -13.42 -23.58 48.42
CA ILE A 761 -12.51 -24.71 48.59
C ILE A 761 -12.74 -25.33 49.94
N VAL A 762 -13.06 -26.63 49.96
CA VAL A 762 -13.21 -27.44 51.16
C VAL A 762 -12.09 -28.49 51.15
N ILE A 763 -11.29 -28.54 52.20
CA ILE A 763 -10.16 -29.48 52.31
C ILE A 763 -10.44 -30.43 53.47
N GLU A 764 -10.47 -31.73 53.18
CA GLU A 764 -10.65 -32.81 54.13
C GLU A 764 -9.47 -33.80 54.04
N GLY A 765 -8.46 -33.55 54.88
CA GLY A 765 -7.25 -34.39 54.91
C GLY A 765 -6.49 -34.39 53.59
N SER A 766 -6.46 -35.50 52.86
CA SER A 766 -5.79 -35.64 51.56
C SER A 766 -6.72 -35.40 50.35
N ARG A 767 -7.96 -34.99 50.60
CA ARG A 767 -8.93 -34.65 49.55
C ARG A 767 -9.28 -33.16 49.61
N ALA A 768 -9.52 -32.57 48.44
CA ALA A 768 -10.09 -31.23 48.34
C ALA A 768 -11.23 -31.23 47.31
N SER A 769 -12.27 -30.47 47.61
CA SER A 769 -13.41 -30.26 46.74
C SER A 769 -13.50 -28.76 46.41
N VAL A 770 -13.73 -28.43 45.15
CA VAL A 770 -13.85 -27.05 44.67
C VAL A 770 -15.07 -26.91 43.77
N VAL A 771 -15.85 -25.85 43.99
CA VAL A 771 -16.93 -25.45 43.09
C VAL A 771 -16.65 -24.06 42.59
N ASN A 772 -16.67 -23.88 41.28
CA ASN A 772 -16.49 -22.57 40.64
C ASN A 772 -17.23 -22.47 39.30
N ASP A 773 -17.35 -21.26 38.80
CA ASP A 773 -17.83 -21.01 37.43
C ASP A 773 -16.65 -20.71 36.50
N LEU A 774 -16.78 -21.05 35.22
CA LEU A 774 -15.83 -20.78 34.20
C LEU A 774 -16.45 -19.84 33.15
N ARG A 775 -15.76 -18.76 32.86
CA ARG A 775 -16.02 -17.93 31.71
C ARG A 775 -14.79 -17.91 30.78
N ALA A 776 -14.98 -18.33 29.55
CA ALA A 776 -13.91 -18.34 28.59
C ALA A 776 -14.32 -17.66 27.27
N GLU A 777 -13.39 -16.98 26.64
CA GLU A 777 -13.50 -16.56 25.27
C GLU A 777 -12.69 -17.52 24.41
N ILE A 778 -13.36 -18.18 23.47
CA ILE A 778 -12.76 -19.22 22.62
C ILE A 778 -12.86 -18.83 21.17
N LEU A 779 -11.87 -19.24 20.42
CA LEU A 779 -11.81 -19.16 18.99
C LEU A 779 -11.94 -20.57 18.41
N THR A 780 -12.93 -20.79 17.53
CA THR A 780 -13.16 -22.08 16.89
C THR A 780 -12.30 -22.22 15.62
N LEU A 781 -12.15 -23.43 15.08
CA LEU A 781 -11.48 -23.72 13.81
C LEU A 781 -12.00 -22.87 12.64
N GLY A 782 -13.27 -22.48 12.66
CA GLY A 782 -13.87 -21.58 11.66
C GLY A 782 -13.55 -20.10 11.83
N GLY A 783 -12.68 -19.74 12.78
CA GLY A 783 -12.36 -18.33 13.07
C GLY A 783 -13.43 -17.59 13.85
N ILE A 784 -14.40 -18.30 14.43
CA ILE A 784 -15.52 -17.73 15.18
C ILE A 784 -15.14 -17.60 16.64
N GLN A 785 -15.22 -16.39 17.17
CA GLN A 785 -15.09 -16.16 18.60
C GLN A 785 -16.44 -16.41 19.30
N ARG A 786 -16.40 -17.14 20.40
CA ARG A 786 -17.59 -17.42 21.24
C ARG A 786 -17.24 -17.20 22.70
N VAL A 787 -18.21 -16.69 23.45
CA VAL A 787 -18.17 -16.77 24.91
C VAL A 787 -18.67 -18.14 25.34
N TYR A 788 -17.83 -18.79 26.12
CA TYR A 788 -18.12 -20.10 26.70
C TYR A 788 -18.36 -19.90 28.21
N LEU A 789 -19.46 -20.43 28.70
CA LEU A 789 -19.82 -20.35 30.09
C LEU A 789 -20.01 -21.77 30.61
N SER A 790 -19.50 -22.04 31.80
CA SER A 790 -19.80 -23.21 32.60
C SER A 790 -20.09 -22.75 34.03
N GLN A 791 -21.15 -23.26 34.63
CA GLN A 791 -21.60 -22.83 35.97
C GLN A 791 -21.67 -24.01 36.94
N GLY A 792 -21.04 -23.85 38.10
CA GLY A 792 -20.98 -24.86 39.10
C GLY A 792 -20.10 -26.06 38.75
N ASP A 793 -18.96 -25.82 38.07
CA ASP A 793 -17.97 -26.87 37.82
C ASP A 793 -17.46 -27.45 39.13
N ARG A 794 -17.45 -28.77 39.25
CA ARG A 794 -17.05 -29.48 40.46
C ARG A 794 -15.73 -30.17 40.25
N TRP A 795 -14.73 -29.78 41.05
CA TRP A 795 -13.41 -30.36 41.05
C TRP A 795 -13.17 -31.18 42.29
N THR A 796 -12.59 -32.35 42.15
CA THR A 796 -12.11 -33.15 43.27
C THR A 796 -10.64 -33.42 43.10
N PHE A 797 -9.85 -33.17 44.13
CA PHE A 797 -8.43 -33.35 44.17
C PHE A 797 -8.00 -34.38 45.20
N ARG A 798 -6.87 -35.04 44.95
CA ARG A 798 -6.23 -35.95 45.88
C ARG A 798 -4.77 -35.51 46.04
N LYS A 799 -4.30 -35.42 47.29
CA LYS A 799 -2.91 -35.11 47.64
C LYS A 799 -2.05 -36.38 47.59
N GLY A 800 -1.10 -36.45 46.71
CA GLY A 800 -0.11 -37.53 46.58
C GLY A 800 1.28 -37.05 47.01
N ARG A 801 2.28 -37.89 46.77
CA ARG A 801 3.72 -37.57 47.04
C ARG A 801 4.19 -36.39 46.19
N ASP A 802 3.64 -36.26 44.99
CA ASP A 802 4.01 -35.22 44.02
C ASP A 802 3.06 -33.98 44.03
N GLY A 803 2.36 -33.78 45.15
CA GLY A 803 1.41 -32.67 45.34
C GLY A 803 -0.07 -33.03 45.02
N TRP A 804 -0.90 -32.00 44.81
CA TRP A 804 -2.31 -32.19 44.51
C TRP A 804 -2.52 -32.58 43.04
N LYS A 805 -3.34 -33.62 42.79
CA LYS A 805 -3.75 -34.06 41.45
C LYS A 805 -5.25 -34.04 41.31
N ILE A 806 -5.76 -33.70 40.12
CA ILE A 806 -7.17 -33.77 39.77
C ILE A 806 -7.56 -35.25 39.67
N ILE A 807 -8.56 -35.68 40.43
CA ILE A 807 -9.13 -37.05 40.35
C ILE A 807 -10.51 -37.02 39.67
N GLU A 808 -11.22 -35.89 39.73
CA GLU A 808 -12.49 -35.74 39.04
C GLU A 808 -12.70 -34.25 38.71
N LEU A 809 -13.24 -34.01 37.53
CA LEU A 809 -13.77 -32.72 37.11
C LEU A 809 -15.11 -32.94 36.42
N VAL A 810 -16.15 -32.36 36.95
CA VAL A 810 -17.48 -32.32 36.33
C VAL A 810 -17.66 -30.90 35.76
N VAL A 811 -17.64 -30.77 34.46
CA VAL A 811 -17.86 -29.53 33.77
C VAL A 811 -19.32 -29.35 33.41
N ASN A 812 -19.97 -28.27 33.86
CA ASN A 812 -21.37 -28.02 33.64
C ASN A 812 -21.59 -26.96 32.57
N ARG A 813 -21.50 -27.38 31.33
CA ARG A 813 -21.57 -26.49 30.16
C ARG A 813 -22.99 -26.04 29.85
N ALA A 814 -23.19 -24.77 29.56
CA ALA A 814 -24.43 -24.26 28.99
C ALA A 814 -24.81 -24.99 27.69
N PRO A 815 -26.08 -25.29 27.42
CA PRO A 815 -26.49 -25.87 26.16
C PRO A 815 -26.09 -24.98 24.99
N ARG A 816 -25.70 -25.61 23.90
CA ARG A 816 -25.17 -24.95 22.70
C ARG A 816 -26.22 -24.13 21.97
#